data_cf2b681e96efccfd39b40c7fa8b0daf9
#
_entry.id   cf2b681e96efccfd39b40c7fa8b0daf9
#
_cell.length_a   1.000
_cell.length_b   1.000
_cell.length_c   1.000
_cell.angle_alpha   90.00
_cell.angle_beta   90.00
_cell.angle_gamma   90.00
#
_symmetry.space_group_name_H-M   'P 1'
#
loop_
_entity.id
_entity.type
_entity.pdbx_description
1 polymer ?
#
loop_
_entity_poly.entity_id
_entity_poly.type
_entity_poly.pdbx_seq_one_letter_code
_entity_poly.pdbx_strand_id
1 'polypeptide(L)'
;VIGAKYGDAPSIRVDNTTGVTAITRHLIEVHGRRRIGFITGHGAESLERQQGYERALTESALDVDPELVHPGNFLPDAGRDAVERWFGQGGARCDAIVAANDWMALGALEALRERGLRVPDDVALVGFDDIEQASFLSPPLSTIRQPPRLLGKRAVEMIDALLGGSTEPMHWRLPTELEIRQSCGCFPNLSRRRELRISGLPAQTTLGDARGALLEVLVEAAGSLAKGLPDVWAEELLDAFADELAGRNLGAFGDKLGEWIVRAKPFGTITIWHYILGCLRDAIVDRLAGNAWLLAEPLFQNAHILVGEHAARAQGERLLFREKMILLLDETSAAARTAVDLTALESVLVRHLPGLGVPSCTVALGGGDASSSSEQVMAFDQQRGFESWQRGASFRTGELMLPALRPEGRRSLIVHPLFVHDEALGFCCLEVGPPDGSIYKALGDIIGSAVRAIRLSDALVEEATRRERAEKARLAQELEIAVRIQTAIVPRQSEVECFEIATAMVPTTEVGGDYFDVLPFEGGFWLGIGDVAGHGLHTGLVMLMIQSVLAAIVRGDPNIRPARAWRTLNTVITENVRERLGRDEHATLTLLRCLGSGEIVFAGAHEDIIILREATGRIEIVPTPGTWAGIRRDALEESVVDTETRLFAGDVLLLYTDGITEATNAKREMYGIERLAEALRDARSGSARAIRDRILGEVSDFMDTQFDDLTLVVARYLGPTGAKP
;
A
#
# COMPACT_ATOMS: atom_id res chain seq x y z
N VAL A 1 -9.88 19.78 26.99
CA VAL A 1 -9.69 20.09 25.57
C VAL A 1 -8.86 21.36 25.44
N ILE A 2 -7.86 21.38 24.58
CA ILE A 2 -7.03 22.56 24.28
C ILE A 2 -7.39 23.07 22.88
N GLY A 3 -7.59 24.41 22.77
CA GLY A 3 -7.88 25.09 21.51
C GLY A 3 -9.36 25.10 21.13
N ALA A 4 -10.11 24.04 21.39
CA ALA A 4 -11.53 23.91 21.03
C ALA A 4 -12.45 23.73 22.25
N LYS A 5 -13.76 23.89 22.05
CA LYS A 5 -14.80 23.49 23.00
C LYS A 5 -15.45 22.21 22.52
N TYR A 6 -15.54 21.20 23.37
CA TYR A 6 -16.21 19.95 23.06
C TYR A 6 -17.26 19.65 24.14
N GLY A 7 -18.52 19.91 23.86
CA GLY A 7 -19.62 19.80 24.84
C GLY A 7 -19.33 20.59 26.11
N ASP A 8 -19.55 19.98 27.25
CA ASP A 8 -19.24 20.53 28.57
C ASP A 8 -17.85 20.12 29.12
N ALA A 9 -17.01 19.51 28.29
CA ALA A 9 -15.67 19.09 28.71
C ALA A 9 -14.81 20.31 29.06
N PRO A 10 -14.01 20.24 30.14
CA PRO A 10 -13.07 21.29 30.52
C PRO A 10 -12.21 21.71 29.33
N SER A 11 -12.10 23.02 29.11
CA SER A 11 -11.39 23.53 27.92
C SER A 11 -10.54 24.77 28.24
N ILE A 12 -9.40 24.82 27.56
CA ILE A 12 -8.49 25.97 27.59
C ILE A 12 -8.36 26.48 26.18
N ARG A 13 -8.68 27.76 25.98
CA ARG A 13 -8.65 28.42 24.67
C ARG A 13 -7.93 29.75 24.78
N VAL A 14 -7.51 30.29 23.65
CA VAL A 14 -7.02 31.67 23.55
C VAL A 14 -8.17 32.63 23.32
N ASP A 15 -8.01 33.88 23.67
CA ASP A 15 -8.97 34.94 23.38
C ASP A 15 -8.78 35.41 21.93
N ASN A 16 -9.36 34.67 21.01
CA ASN A 16 -9.31 34.95 19.58
C ASN A 16 -9.95 36.29 19.23
N THR A 17 -11.12 36.58 19.84
CA THR A 17 -11.92 37.78 19.55
C THR A 17 -11.16 39.05 19.92
N THR A 18 -10.67 39.16 21.17
CA THR A 18 -9.93 40.35 21.62
C THR A 18 -8.67 40.58 20.82
N GLY A 19 -7.90 39.51 20.49
CA GLY A 19 -6.71 39.63 19.69
C GLY A 19 -6.98 40.21 18.31
N VAL A 20 -7.95 39.63 17.55
CA VAL A 20 -8.25 40.11 16.20
C VAL A 20 -8.86 41.50 16.23
N THR A 21 -9.72 41.81 17.26
CA THR A 21 -10.22 43.19 17.45
C THR A 21 -9.06 44.18 17.61
N ALA A 22 -8.06 43.86 18.41
CA ALA A 22 -6.91 44.75 18.65
C ALA A 22 -6.08 44.99 17.39
N ILE A 23 -5.75 43.96 16.61
CA ILE A 23 -4.92 44.15 15.40
C ILE A 23 -5.70 44.83 14.27
N THR A 24 -6.99 44.54 14.12
CA THR A 24 -7.84 45.21 13.13
C THR A 24 -8.03 46.67 13.49
N ARG A 25 -8.29 47.01 14.77
CA ARG A 25 -8.33 48.36 15.27
C ARG A 25 -7.03 49.09 15.04
N HIS A 26 -5.87 48.47 15.25
CA HIS A 26 -4.57 49.04 14.97
C HIS A 26 -4.42 49.44 13.48
N LEU A 27 -4.90 48.65 12.54
CA LEU A 27 -4.94 49.02 11.11
C LEU A 27 -5.78 50.24 10.85
N ILE A 28 -6.91 50.37 11.53
CA ILE A 28 -7.86 51.48 11.38
C ILE A 28 -7.34 52.79 12.01
N GLU A 29 -7.01 52.73 13.31
CA GLU A 29 -6.68 53.92 14.10
C GLU A 29 -5.27 54.46 13.86
N VAL A 30 -4.30 53.53 13.68
CA VAL A 30 -2.87 53.93 13.50
C VAL A 30 -2.53 54.16 12.05
N HIS A 31 -3.06 53.33 11.12
CA HIS A 31 -2.72 53.40 9.71
C HIS A 31 -3.82 53.92 8.80
N GLY A 32 -4.99 54.30 9.36
CA GLY A 32 -6.06 54.92 8.60
C GLY A 32 -6.72 54.01 7.56
N ARG A 33 -6.55 52.68 7.66
CA ARG A 33 -7.12 51.75 6.71
C ARG A 33 -8.63 51.65 6.86
N ARG A 34 -9.36 51.60 5.75
CA ARG A 34 -10.80 51.66 5.73
C ARG A 34 -11.48 50.53 4.99
N ARG A 35 -10.84 49.93 4.01
CA ARG A 35 -11.34 48.80 3.25
C ARG A 35 -10.52 47.54 3.59
N ILE A 36 -10.93 46.87 4.66
CA ILE A 36 -10.15 45.79 5.22
C ILE A 36 -10.74 44.45 4.78
N GLY A 37 -9.96 43.63 4.10
CA GLY A 37 -10.31 42.23 3.76
C GLY A 37 -10.04 41.29 4.92
N PHE A 38 -10.89 40.28 5.09
CA PHE A 38 -10.71 39.22 6.08
C PHE A 38 -10.66 37.85 5.42
N ILE A 39 -9.62 37.07 5.67
CA ILE A 39 -9.50 35.70 5.21
C ILE A 39 -9.85 34.78 6.38
N THR A 40 -11.01 34.08 6.30
CA THR A 40 -11.49 33.21 7.39
C THR A 40 -10.72 31.88 7.38
N GLY A 41 -10.96 31.02 8.36
CA GLY A 41 -10.61 29.61 8.38
C GLY A 41 -11.85 28.75 8.54
N HIS A 42 -11.67 27.55 9.07
CA HIS A 42 -12.78 26.67 9.43
C HIS A 42 -12.87 26.48 10.96
N GLY A 43 -14.03 26.05 11.43
CA GLY A 43 -14.24 25.72 12.84
C GLY A 43 -14.51 26.91 13.75
N ALA A 44 -14.70 26.62 15.06
CA ALA A 44 -15.16 27.59 16.06
C ALA A 44 -14.14 28.73 16.29
N GLU A 45 -12.84 28.47 16.23
CA GLU A 45 -11.79 29.48 16.41
C GLU A 45 -11.84 30.53 15.30
N SER A 46 -12.07 30.11 14.06
CA SER A 46 -12.21 31.04 12.94
C SER A 46 -13.42 31.95 13.09
N LEU A 47 -14.55 31.43 13.59
CA LEU A 47 -15.72 32.23 13.87
C LEU A 47 -15.45 33.30 14.95
N GLU A 48 -14.73 32.94 16.02
CA GLU A 48 -14.31 33.90 17.05
C GLU A 48 -13.38 34.97 16.48
N ARG A 49 -12.45 34.62 15.55
CA ARG A 49 -11.57 35.56 14.88
C ARG A 49 -12.34 36.50 13.96
N GLN A 50 -13.31 35.98 13.20
CA GLN A 50 -14.18 36.77 12.35
C GLN A 50 -15.02 37.73 13.16
N GLN A 51 -15.60 37.28 14.28
CA GLN A 51 -16.32 38.16 15.21
C GLN A 51 -15.44 39.30 15.73
N GLY A 52 -14.15 39.05 15.98
CA GLY A 52 -13.21 40.08 16.37
C GLY A 52 -12.97 41.12 15.28
N TYR A 53 -12.86 40.70 14.02
CA TYR A 53 -12.75 41.58 12.86
C TYR A 53 -14.02 42.43 12.69
N GLU A 54 -15.22 41.83 12.67
CA GLU A 54 -16.48 42.50 12.52
C GLU A 54 -16.73 43.52 13.67
N ARG A 55 -16.37 43.14 14.90
CA ARG A 55 -16.43 44.02 16.07
C ARG A 55 -15.55 45.26 15.90
N ALA A 56 -14.31 45.10 15.44
CA ALA A 56 -13.38 46.22 15.24
C ALA A 56 -13.90 47.21 14.19
N LEU A 57 -14.48 46.71 13.08
CA LEU A 57 -15.11 47.56 12.06
C LEU A 57 -16.31 48.33 12.64
N THR A 58 -17.23 47.63 13.31
CA THR A 58 -18.45 48.23 13.91
C THR A 58 -18.07 49.30 14.94
N GLU A 59 -17.14 49.01 15.85
CA GLU A 59 -16.68 49.99 16.86
C GLU A 59 -15.99 51.21 16.23
N SER A 60 -15.50 51.09 15.00
CA SER A 60 -14.86 52.19 14.23
C SER A 60 -15.82 52.83 13.22
N ALA A 61 -17.10 52.55 13.27
CA ALA A 61 -18.13 53.03 12.34
C ALA A 61 -17.84 52.70 10.86
N LEU A 62 -17.32 51.48 10.60
CA LEU A 62 -17.08 50.94 9.27
C LEU A 62 -18.05 49.80 9.02
N ASP A 63 -18.57 49.72 7.79
CA ASP A 63 -19.45 48.62 7.39
C ASP A 63 -18.64 47.36 7.10
N VAL A 64 -19.24 46.21 7.43
CA VAL A 64 -18.71 44.89 7.04
C VAL A 64 -19.13 44.61 5.60
N ASP A 65 -18.17 44.66 4.66
CA ASP A 65 -18.44 44.34 3.27
C ASP A 65 -18.29 42.80 3.05
N PRO A 66 -19.39 42.06 2.73
CA PRO A 66 -19.28 40.62 2.51
C PRO A 66 -18.39 40.21 1.37
N GLU A 67 -18.14 41.09 0.38
CA GLU A 67 -17.23 40.80 -0.72
C GLU A 67 -15.77 40.82 -0.27
N LEU A 68 -15.44 41.45 0.85
CA LEU A 68 -14.13 41.48 1.49
C LEU A 68 -13.94 40.36 2.52
N VAL A 69 -14.90 39.47 2.69
CA VAL A 69 -14.73 38.26 3.50
C VAL A 69 -14.52 37.08 2.55
N HIS A 70 -13.34 36.44 2.67
CA HIS A 70 -12.97 35.28 1.84
C HIS A 70 -12.91 34.01 2.70
N PRO A 71 -13.57 32.91 2.28
CA PRO A 71 -13.45 31.63 2.97
C PRO A 71 -12.05 31.05 2.82
N GLY A 72 -11.47 30.57 3.92
CA GLY A 72 -10.13 29.97 3.93
C GLY A 72 -10.11 28.65 4.67
N ASN A 73 -8.93 28.03 4.65
CA ASN A 73 -8.68 26.68 5.14
C ASN A 73 -7.44 26.57 6.06
N PHE A 74 -6.91 27.70 6.51
CA PHE A 74 -5.67 27.84 7.28
C PHE A 74 -4.39 27.48 6.50
N LEU A 75 -4.44 27.28 5.18
CA LEU A 75 -3.31 26.97 4.32
C LEU A 75 -2.97 28.20 3.43
N PRO A 76 -1.74 28.29 2.89
CA PRO A 76 -1.29 29.44 2.07
C PRO A 76 -2.10 29.66 0.79
N ASP A 77 -2.66 28.61 0.18
CA ASP A 77 -3.48 28.67 -1.02
C ASP A 77 -4.72 29.57 -0.83
N ALA A 78 -5.40 29.48 0.29
CA ALA A 78 -6.54 30.35 0.57
C ALA A 78 -6.16 31.84 0.65
N GLY A 79 -4.94 32.13 1.11
CA GLY A 79 -4.40 33.49 1.07
C GLY A 79 -4.18 34.00 -0.34
N ARG A 80 -3.65 33.13 -1.21
CA ARG A 80 -3.44 33.41 -2.64
C ARG A 80 -4.77 33.64 -3.35
N ASP A 81 -5.76 32.77 -3.12
CA ASP A 81 -7.10 32.85 -3.72
C ASP A 81 -7.83 34.14 -3.33
N ALA A 82 -7.72 34.55 -2.05
CA ALA A 82 -8.28 35.81 -1.57
C ALA A 82 -7.70 37.03 -2.33
N VAL A 83 -6.39 37.07 -2.52
CA VAL A 83 -5.71 38.14 -3.30
C VAL A 83 -6.14 38.09 -4.76
N GLU A 84 -6.27 36.92 -5.36
CA GLU A 84 -6.77 36.78 -6.72
C GLU A 84 -8.17 37.35 -6.88
N ARG A 85 -9.07 37.02 -5.93
CA ARG A 85 -10.44 37.52 -5.93
C ARG A 85 -10.50 39.04 -5.78
N TRP A 86 -9.73 39.62 -4.86
CA TRP A 86 -9.84 41.05 -4.54
C TRP A 86 -9.09 41.94 -5.50
N PHE A 87 -7.97 41.50 -6.07
CA PHE A 87 -7.12 42.29 -6.97
C PHE A 87 -7.13 41.85 -8.43
N GLY A 88 -7.97 40.83 -8.77
CA GLY A 88 -8.28 40.41 -10.14
C GLY A 88 -9.15 41.44 -10.88
N GLN A 89 -9.51 41.15 -12.13
CA GLN A 89 -10.39 42.04 -12.93
C GLN A 89 -11.79 42.12 -12.27
N GLY A 90 -12.18 43.35 -11.91
CA GLY A 90 -13.48 43.63 -11.28
C GLY A 90 -13.55 43.29 -9.79
N GLY A 91 -12.43 42.98 -9.16
CA GLY A 91 -12.38 42.62 -7.73
C GLY A 91 -12.63 43.78 -6.78
N ALA A 92 -13.15 43.49 -5.59
CA ALA A 92 -13.40 44.45 -4.52
C ALA A 92 -12.10 44.78 -3.79
N ARG A 93 -11.31 45.71 -4.34
CA ARG A 93 -9.99 46.06 -3.78
C ARG A 93 -10.06 46.48 -2.32
N CYS A 94 -9.15 45.96 -1.50
CA CYS A 94 -8.96 46.33 -0.11
C CYS A 94 -7.63 47.09 0.08
N ASP A 95 -7.51 47.89 1.16
CA ASP A 95 -6.28 48.62 1.54
C ASP A 95 -5.52 47.93 2.68
N ALA A 96 -6.15 46.90 3.31
CA ALA A 96 -5.53 46.03 4.28
C ALA A 96 -6.16 44.62 4.25
N ILE A 97 -5.38 43.62 4.68
CA ILE A 97 -5.81 42.22 4.81
C ILE A 97 -5.53 41.75 6.24
N VAL A 98 -6.55 41.20 6.89
CA VAL A 98 -6.44 40.46 8.14
C VAL A 98 -6.65 38.98 7.82
N ALA A 99 -5.62 38.18 7.95
CA ALA A 99 -5.70 36.73 7.79
C ALA A 99 -5.96 36.06 9.13
N ALA A 100 -6.87 35.08 9.15
CA ALA A 100 -7.18 34.34 10.37
C ALA A 100 -6.00 33.49 10.89
N ASN A 101 -4.94 33.26 10.07
CA ASN A 101 -3.66 32.76 10.56
C ASN A 101 -2.49 33.26 9.70
N ASP A 102 -1.26 33.03 10.18
CA ASP A 102 -0.03 33.47 9.51
C ASP A 102 0.26 32.70 8.20
N TRP A 103 -0.15 31.44 8.09
CA TRP A 103 0.04 30.67 6.86
C TRP A 103 -0.75 31.26 5.69
N MET A 104 -2.00 31.65 5.91
CA MET A 104 -2.80 32.36 4.90
C MET A 104 -2.24 33.74 4.61
N ALA A 105 -1.73 34.45 5.66
CA ALA A 105 -1.03 35.73 5.43
C ALA A 105 0.22 35.56 4.56
N LEU A 106 0.97 34.46 4.71
CA LEU A 106 2.13 34.14 3.88
C LEU A 106 1.73 33.99 2.42
N GLY A 107 0.70 33.18 2.13
CA GLY A 107 0.19 33.01 0.76
C GLY A 107 -0.33 34.31 0.14
N ALA A 108 -1.01 35.15 0.96
CA ALA A 108 -1.44 36.47 0.51
C ALA A 108 -0.25 37.40 0.20
N LEU A 109 0.79 37.39 1.04
CA LEU A 109 2.02 38.19 0.79
C LEU A 109 2.68 37.82 -0.52
N GLU A 110 2.81 36.53 -0.80
CA GLU A 110 3.39 36.01 -2.05
C GLU A 110 2.57 36.47 -3.26
N ALA A 111 1.26 36.30 -3.22
CA ALA A 111 0.35 36.66 -4.30
C ALA A 111 0.31 38.19 -4.56
N LEU A 112 0.36 39.02 -3.49
CA LEU A 112 0.47 40.47 -3.61
C LEU A 112 1.79 40.86 -4.31
N ARG A 113 2.89 40.22 -3.91
CA ARG A 113 4.22 40.46 -4.51
C ARG A 113 4.27 40.08 -5.99
N GLU A 114 3.70 38.94 -6.37
CA GLU A 114 3.59 38.49 -7.77
C GLU A 114 2.81 39.47 -8.64
N ARG A 115 1.87 40.23 -8.03
CA ARG A 115 1.10 41.30 -8.71
C ARG A 115 1.77 42.66 -8.67
N GLY A 116 2.96 42.77 -8.08
CA GLY A 116 3.69 44.02 -7.95
C GLY A 116 3.10 44.97 -6.90
N LEU A 117 2.19 44.48 -6.02
CA LEU A 117 1.63 45.24 -4.91
C LEU A 117 2.58 45.20 -3.71
N ARG A 118 2.89 46.38 -3.16
CA ARG A 118 3.82 46.50 -2.05
C ARG A 118 3.10 46.43 -0.72
N VAL A 119 3.64 45.58 0.16
CA VAL A 119 3.21 45.51 1.56
C VAL A 119 4.26 46.27 2.38
N PRO A 120 3.89 47.26 3.19
CA PRO A 120 2.54 47.70 3.55
C PRO A 120 1.99 48.86 2.70
N ASP A 121 2.77 49.43 1.75
CA ASP A 121 2.46 50.69 1.11
C ASP A 121 1.10 50.68 0.37
N ASP A 122 0.94 49.69 -0.52
CA ASP A 122 -0.29 49.55 -1.31
C ASP A 122 -1.37 48.78 -0.52
N VAL A 123 -0.99 47.72 0.22
CA VAL A 123 -1.87 46.87 1.03
C VAL A 123 -1.20 46.50 2.34
N ALA A 124 -1.77 46.87 3.48
CA ALA A 124 -1.29 46.38 4.78
C ALA A 124 -1.69 44.91 4.99
N LEU A 125 -0.86 44.14 5.69
CA LEU A 125 -1.13 42.72 5.94
C LEU A 125 -0.84 42.36 7.39
N VAL A 126 -1.77 41.64 8.01
CA VAL A 126 -1.61 41.11 9.39
C VAL A 126 -2.10 39.68 9.49
N GLY A 127 -1.53 38.92 10.43
CA GLY A 127 -1.85 37.51 10.64
C GLY A 127 -2.27 37.18 12.07
N PHE A 128 -2.24 35.89 12.40
CA PHE A 128 -2.50 35.32 13.72
C PHE A 128 -1.64 34.05 13.89
N ASP A 129 -1.13 33.77 15.07
CA ASP A 129 -0.36 32.65 15.59
C ASP A 129 1.08 33.00 15.98
N ASP A 130 1.71 33.97 15.32
CA ASP A 130 3.13 34.34 15.45
C ASP A 130 4.07 33.15 15.18
N ILE A 131 3.89 32.53 14.00
CA ILE A 131 4.80 31.48 13.56
C ILE A 131 6.21 32.04 13.38
N GLU A 132 7.21 31.20 13.52
CA GLU A 132 8.62 31.63 13.43
C GLU A 132 8.92 32.38 12.11
N GLN A 133 8.33 31.91 11.02
CA GLN A 133 8.47 32.49 9.68
C GLN A 133 7.99 33.95 9.60
N ALA A 134 6.97 34.31 10.38
CA ALA A 134 6.40 35.65 10.37
C ALA A 134 7.44 36.76 10.63
N SER A 135 8.45 36.48 11.46
CA SER A 135 9.51 37.42 11.79
C SER A 135 10.59 37.58 10.69
N PHE A 136 10.70 36.60 9.80
CA PHE A 136 11.71 36.54 8.74
C PHE A 136 11.20 36.97 7.37
N LEU A 137 9.91 37.25 7.24
CA LEU A 137 9.34 37.74 6.00
C LEU A 137 9.90 39.13 5.64
N SER A 138 9.76 39.50 4.42
CA SER A 138 10.09 40.88 3.95
C SER A 138 8.84 41.47 3.29
N PRO A 139 8.13 42.41 3.95
CA PRO A 139 8.38 42.89 5.32
C PRO A 139 8.01 41.84 6.37
N PRO A 140 8.60 41.92 7.60
CA PRO A 140 8.20 41.09 8.73
C PRO A 140 6.72 41.23 9.06
N LEU A 141 6.01 40.11 9.28
CA LEU A 141 4.56 40.09 9.47
C LEU A 141 4.14 40.52 10.87
N SER A 142 3.30 41.54 10.95
CA SER A 142 2.57 41.88 12.17
C SER A 142 1.50 40.84 12.42
N THR A 143 1.40 40.33 13.64
CA THR A 143 0.56 39.18 13.95
C THR A 143 0.11 39.19 15.41
N ILE A 144 -0.67 38.21 15.79
CA ILE A 144 -1.10 37.98 17.16
C ILE A 144 -0.43 36.73 17.68
N ARG A 145 0.34 36.88 18.78
CA ARG A 145 1.04 35.76 19.45
C ARG A 145 0.09 35.01 20.35
N GLN A 146 0.01 33.71 20.15
CA GLN A 146 -0.60 32.80 21.12
C GLN A 146 0.41 32.43 22.23
N PRO A 147 -0.03 32.14 23.47
CA PRO A 147 0.84 31.71 24.57
C PRO A 147 0.91 30.17 24.71
N PRO A 148 1.58 29.41 23.79
CA PRO A 148 1.53 27.92 23.80
C PRO A 148 2.10 27.31 25.07
N ARG A 149 3.14 27.92 25.67
CA ARG A 149 3.71 27.46 26.96
C ARG A 149 2.70 27.63 28.11
N LEU A 150 1.97 28.73 28.12
CA LEU A 150 0.95 28.99 29.16
C LEU A 150 -0.24 28.08 28.96
N LEU A 151 -0.65 27.82 27.71
CA LEU A 151 -1.69 26.83 27.37
C LEU A 151 -1.32 25.44 27.93
N GLY A 152 -0.11 24.97 27.67
CA GLY A 152 0.38 23.68 28.20
C GLY A 152 0.43 23.65 29.73
N LYS A 153 0.96 24.70 30.37
CA LYS A 153 1.01 24.79 31.84
C LYS A 153 -0.39 24.73 32.45
N ARG A 154 -1.33 25.52 31.94
CA ARG A 154 -2.71 25.57 32.41
C ARG A 154 -3.47 24.25 32.15
N ALA A 155 -3.16 23.56 31.05
CA ALA A 155 -3.72 22.25 30.76
C ALA A 155 -3.33 21.22 31.83
N VAL A 156 -2.06 21.21 32.25
CA VAL A 156 -1.58 20.33 33.33
C VAL A 156 -2.23 20.69 34.66
N GLU A 157 -2.30 21.97 35.01
CA GLU A 157 -2.97 22.45 36.24
C GLU A 157 -4.45 22.03 36.26
N MET A 158 -5.13 22.08 35.12
CA MET A 158 -6.53 21.66 34.99
C MET A 158 -6.69 20.13 35.15
N ILE A 159 -5.80 19.35 34.56
CA ILE A 159 -5.78 17.88 34.73
C ILE A 159 -5.54 17.51 36.19
N ASP A 160 -4.59 18.16 36.82
CA ASP A 160 -4.26 17.92 38.26
C ASP A 160 -5.45 18.22 39.18
N ALA A 161 -6.15 19.34 38.94
CA ALA A 161 -7.37 19.69 39.66
C ALA A 161 -8.51 18.66 39.43
N LEU A 162 -8.68 18.17 38.20
CA LEU A 162 -9.69 17.14 37.88
C LEU A 162 -9.36 15.82 38.58
N LEU A 163 -8.08 15.40 38.58
CA LEU A 163 -7.62 14.20 39.29
C LEU A 163 -7.76 14.36 40.80
N GLY A 164 -7.62 15.58 41.33
CA GLY A 164 -7.86 15.95 42.73
C GLY A 164 -9.34 15.97 43.13
N GLY A 165 -10.27 15.64 42.21
CA GLY A 165 -11.71 15.54 42.47
C GLY A 165 -12.49 16.84 42.25
N SER A 166 -11.94 17.86 41.62
CA SER A 166 -12.68 19.07 41.22
C SER A 166 -13.77 18.70 40.20
N THR A 167 -15.02 19.07 40.49
CA THR A 167 -16.21 18.86 39.66
C THR A 167 -16.65 20.13 38.94
N GLU A 168 -15.98 21.26 39.13
CA GLU A 168 -16.34 22.50 38.48
C GLU A 168 -15.95 22.49 37.00
N PRO A 169 -16.85 22.91 36.09
CA PRO A 169 -16.49 23.04 34.67
C PRO A 169 -15.47 24.16 34.49
N MET A 170 -14.24 23.78 34.18
CA MET A 170 -13.16 24.74 33.98
C MET A 170 -13.04 25.11 32.50
N HIS A 171 -13.44 26.33 32.17
CA HIS A 171 -13.28 26.92 30.83
C HIS A 171 -12.41 28.17 30.94
N TRP A 172 -11.15 28.04 30.57
CA TRP A 172 -10.19 29.15 30.63
C TRP A 172 -9.98 29.77 29.26
N ARG A 173 -9.96 31.11 29.25
CA ARG A 173 -9.53 31.90 28.08
C ARG A 173 -8.23 32.60 28.45
N LEU A 174 -7.19 32.38 27.64
CA LEU A 174 -5.89 33.00 27.85
C LEU A 174 -5.73 34.20 26.93
N PRO A 175 -5.15 35.31 27.41
CA PRO A 175 -4.92 36.48 26.58
C PRO A 175 -3.90 36.18 25.50
N THR A 176 -4.04 36.85 24.38
CA THR A 176 -3.09 36.90 23.26
C THR A 176 -2.32 38.21 23.30
N GLU A 177 -1.16 38.25 22.65
CA GLU A 177 -0.30 39.41 22.58
C GLU A 177 -0.21 39.93 21.16
N LEU A 178 -0.21 41.27 20.99
CA LEU A 178 -0.08 41.92 19.70
C LEU A 178 1.40 42.09 19.35
N GLU A 179 1.85 41.43 18.28
CA GLU A 179 3.21 41.50 17.76
C GLU A 179 3.23 42.42 16.54
N ILE A 180 3.54 43.70 16.78
CA ILE A 180 3.65 44.71 15.71
C ILE A 180 5.02 44.64 15.06
N ARG A 181 5.02 44.41 13.74
CA ARG A 181 6.18 44.43 12.84
C ARG A 181 5.96 45.44 11.69
N GLN A 182 6.48 45.14 10.49
CA GLN A 182 6.48 46.12 9.39
C GLN A 182 5.28 45.97 8.43
N SER A 183 4.67 44.77 8.33
CA SER A 183 3.64 44.51 7.32
C SER A 183 2.34 45.29 7.52
N CYS A 184 2.06 45.82 8.70
CA CYS A 184 0.95 46.73 8.95
C CYS A 184 1.22 48.16 8.56
N GLY A 185 2.48 48.56 8.41
CA GLY A 185 2.93 49.93 8.15
C GLY A 185 3.75 50.56 9.29
N CYS A 186 3.90 49.82 10.41
CA CYS A 186 4.79 50.29 11.46
C CYS A 186 6.26 50.06 11.07
N PHE A 187 7.09 51.03 11.33
CA PHE A 187 8.53 50.82 11.35
C PHE A 187 8.94 50.27 12.73
N PRO A 188 9.97 49.46 12.84
CA PRO A 188 10.48 49.02 14.13
C PRO A 188 10.94 50.25 14.89
N ASN A 189 10.04 50.84 15.65
CA ASN A 189 10.37 51.95 16.50
C ASN A 189 11.07 51.43 17.74
N LEU A 190 12.38 51.29 17.66
CA LEU A 190 13.24 51.23 18.84
C LEU A 190 13.00 52.43 19.76
N SER A 191 12.51 53.56 19.22
CA SER A 191 12.19 54.79 19.95
C SER A 191 10.79 54.83 20.59
N ARG A 192 9.86 53.94 20.27
CA ARG A 192 8.53 53.86 20.94
C ARG A 192 8.44 52.88 22.10
N ARG A 193 9.47 52.07 22.33
CA ARG A 193 9.55 51.29 23.56
C ARG A 193 9.78 52.29 24.66
N ARG A 194 8.82 52.39 25.59
CA ARG A 194 8.77 53.26 26.77
C ARG A 194 10.15 53.83 27.12
N GLU A 195 10.28 55.17 27.07
CA GLU A 195 11.41 55.82 27.72
C GLU A 195 11.46 55.30 29.17
N LEU A 196 12.33 54.33 29.44
CA LEU A 196 12.71 53.97 30.78
C LEU A 196 13.49 55.17 31.36
N ARG A 197 12.73 56.18 31.75
CA ARG A 197 13.33 57.34 32.41
C ARG A 197 13.66 56.92 33.84
N ILE A 198 14.93 56.82 34.10
CA ILE A 198 15.39 56.80 35.50
C ILE A 198 15.02 58.14 36.11
N SER A 199 13.86 58.20 36.78
CA SER A 199 13.42 59.40 37.45
C SER A 199 14.27 59.58 38.72
N GLY A 200 14.99 60.67 38.84
CA GLY A 200 15.59 61.13 40.10
C GLY A 200 17.12 61.05 40.28
N LEU A 201 17.88 60.61 39.28
CA LEU A 201 19.36 60.71 39.35
C LEU A 201 19.84 62.06 38.79
N PRO A 202 20.75 62.79 39.53
CA PRO A 202 21.31 64.03 39.04
C PRO A 202 22.19 63.86 37.81
N ALA A 203 22.33 64.91 37.00
CA ALA A 203 23.34 64.97 35.94
C ALA A 203 24.75 64.92 36.62
N GLN A 204 25.67 64.12 36.00
CA GLN A 204 27.02 63.87 36.51
C GLN A 204 27.12 62.84 37.66
N THR A 205 26.22 61.86 37.74
CA THR A 205 26.28 60.72 38.67
C THR A 205 27.38 59.73 38.23
N THR A 206 28.13 59.19 39.20
CA THR A 206 29.11 58.12 38.91
C THR A 206 28.37 56.82 38.63
N LEU A 207 29.01 55.90 37.86
CA LEU A 207 28.44 54.55 37.61
C LEU A 207 28.17 53.81 38.95
N GLY A 208 28.96 54.03 40.00
CA GLY A 208 28.75 53.42 41.29
C GLY A 208 27.47 53.91 41.97
N ASP A 209 27.18 55.21 41.89
CA ASP A 209 25.99 55.81 42.49
C ASP A 209 24.71 55.46 41.71
N ALA A 210 24.83 55.19 40.39
CA ALA A 210 23.75 54.78 39.53
C ALA A 210 23.51 53.27 39.53
N ARG A 211 24.37 52.43 40.13
CA ARG A 211 24.40 51.00 40.01
C ARG A 211 23.01 50.34 40.24
N GLY A 212 22.34 50.68 41.31
CA GLY A 212 21.02 50.09 41.64
C GLY A 212 19.97 50.41 40.57
N ALA A 213 19.91 51.65 40.09
CA ALA A 213 18.95 52.04 39.05
C ALA A 213 19.27 51.40 37.70
N LEU A 214 20.55 51.21 37.35
CA LEU A 214 20.96 50.51 36.14
C LEU A 214 20.65 49.04 36.16
N LEU A 215 20.75 48.38 37.33
CA LEU A 215 20.29 47.00 37.51
C LEU A 215 18.78 46.84 37.32
N GLU A 216 17.98 47.77 37.85
CA GLU A 216 16.54 47.79 37.63
C GLU A 216 16.20 47.90 36.14
N VAL A 217 16.92 48.82 35.40
CA VAL A 217 16.76 48.96 33.94
C VAL A 217 17.09 47.68 33.19
N LEU A 218 18.18 46.98 33.55
CA LEU A 218 18.57 45.73 32.90
C LEU A 218 17.51 44.64 33.10
N VAL A 219 17.02 44.46 34.36
CA VAL A 219 16.04 43.45 34.71
C VAL A 219 14.68 43.75 34.08
N GLU A 220 14.25 45.03 34.09
CA GLU A 220 13.00 45.44 33.44
C GLU A 220 13.08 45.26 31.93
N ALA A 221 14.19 45.66 31.28
CA ALA A 221 14.41 45.46 29.85
C ALA A 221 14.47 44.02 29.42
N ALA A 222 15.01 43.16 30.28
CA ALA A 222 15.03 41.70 30.03
C ALA A 222 13.65 41.05 30.15
N GLY A 223 12.72 41.61 30.95
CA GLY A 223 11.36 41.13 31.09
C GLY A 223 11.27 39.64 31.43
N SER A 224 10.64 38.84 30.55
CA SER A 224 10.48 37.42 30.74
C SER A 224 11.81 36.63 30.63
N LEU A 225 12.81 37.17 29.92
CA LEU A 225 14.15 36.57 29.84
C LEU A 225 14.85 36.50 31.22
N ALA A 226 14.67 37.52 32.06
CA ALA A 226 15.24 37.56 33.38
C ALA A 226 14.84 36.38 34.27
N LYS A 227 13.63 35.85 34.08
CA LYS A 227 13.13 34.68 34.85
C LYS A 227 13.85 33.36 34.50
N GLY A 228 14.55 33.30 33.37
CA GLY A 228 15.33 32.14 32.93
C GLY A 228 16.83 32.26 33.23
N LEU A 229 17.28 33.40 33.70
CA LEU A 229 18.69 33.66 34.06
C LEU A 229 18.87 33.64 35.58
N PRO A 230 20.07 33.29 36.09
CA PRO A 230 20.39 33.45 37.49
C PRO A 230 20.32 34.93 37.93
N ASP A 231 19.95 35.22 39.15
CA ASP A 231 19.76 36.60 39.65
C ASP A 231 21.00 37.50 39.50
N VAL A 232 22.19 36.91 39.45
CA VAL A 232 23.47 37.63 39.32
C VAL A 232 23.82 38.14 37.91
N TRP A 233 23.04 37.73 36.87
CA TRP A 233 23.40 38.04 35.45
C TRP A 233 23.54 39.51 35.15
N ALA A 234 22.65 40.34 35.69
CA ALA A 234 22.63 41.78 35.46
C ALA A 234 23.79 42.45 36.21
N GLU A 235 24.10 41.99 37.42
CA GLU A 235 25.23 42.50 38.19
C GLU A 235 26.56 42.20 37.52
N GLU A 236 26.78 40.97 37.11
CA GLU A 236 28.00 40.54 36.43
C GLU A 236 28.20 41.28 35.10
N LEU A 237 27.12 41.52 34.34
CA LEU A 237 27.18 42.23 33.07
C LEU A 237 27.53 43.71 33.30
N LEU A 238 26.92 44.34 34.33
CA LEU A 238 27.16 45.74 34.64
C LEU A 238 28.58 45.95 35.24
N ASP A 239 29.05 45.01 36.07
CA ASP A 239 30.40 45.06 36.63
C ASP A 239 31.48 44.89 35.55
N ALA A 240 31.26 43.95 34.60
CA ALA A 240 32.16 43.80 33.46
C ALA A 240 32.21 45.07 32.57
N PHE A 241 31.05 45.73 32.34
CA PHE A 241 30.97 47.01 31.64
C PHE A 241 31.75 48.10 32.39
N ALA A 242 31.60 48.22 33.70
CA ALA A 242 32.28 49.20 34.52
C ALA A 242 33.82 48.98 34.57
N ASP A 243 34.26 47.72 34.65
CA ASP A 243 35.68 47.36 34.63
C ASP A 243 36.35 47.68 33.29
N GLU A 244 35.68 47.37 32.19
CA GLU A 244 36.22 47.70 30.87
C GLU A 244 36.23 49.21 30.60
N LEU A 245 35.15 49.91 30.98
CA LEU A 245 35.10 51.37 30.87
C LEU A 245 36.19 52.05 31.68
N ALA A 246 36.58 51.50 32.83
CA ALA A 246 37.67 51.97 33.67
C ALA A 246 39.07 51.51 33.19
N GLY A 247 39.17 50.80 32.06
CA GLY A 247 40.40 50.26 31.51
C GLY A 247 41.06 49.14 32.34
N ARG A 248 40.33 48.51 33.27
CA ARG A 248 40.85 47.47 34.15
C ARG A 248 40.90 46.08 33.49
N ASN A 249 39.92 45.80 32.65
CA ASN A 249 39.84 44.51 32.00
C ASN A 249 39.23 44.68 30.58
N LEU A 250 40.10 44.73 29.59
CA LEU A 250 39.69 44.94 28.19
C LEU A 250 39.00 43.70 27.62
N GLY A 251 37.82 43.85 27.01
CA GLY A 251 37.01 42.77 26.44
C GLY A 251 36.05 42.09 27.44
N ALA A 252 36.13 42.39 28.75
CA ALA A 252 35.33 41.78 29.78
C ALA A 252 33.81 41.90 29.55
N PHE A 253 33.37 43.06 29.04
CA PHE A 253 31.94 43.27 28.77
C PHE A 253 31.45 42.40 27.62
N GLY A 254 32.24 42.32 26.53
CA GLY A 254 31.92 41.45 25.37
C GLY A 254 31.89 39.97 25.75
N ASP A 255 32.90 39.49 26.52
CA ASP A 255 33.00 38.11 26.97
C ASP A 255 31.81 37.73 27.86
N LYS A 256 31.49 38.60 28.82
CA LYS A 256 30.38 38.34 29.77
C LYS A 256 29.02 38.39 29.04
N LEU A 257 28.83 39.33 28.09
CA LEU A 257 27.65 39.41 27.25
C LEU A 257 27.50 38.12 26.43
N GLY A 258 28.57 37.64 25.77
CA GLY A 258 28.58 36.41 25.01
C GLY A 258 28.16 35.18 25.84
N GLU A 259 28.73 35.09 27.07
CA GLU A 259 28.34 34.03 28.02
C GLU A 259 26.85 34.06 28.32
N TRP A 260 26.27 35.20 28.65
CA TRP A 260 24.86 35.35 28.95
C TRP A 260 23.94 35.16 27.75
N ILE A 261 24.34 35.57 26.55
CA ILE A 261 23.61 35.31 25.30
C ILE A 261 23.45 33.78 25.10
N VAL A 262 24.54 33.03 25.29
CA VAL A 262 24.53 31.56 25.14
C VAL A 262 23.64 30.89 26.17
N ARG A 263 23.75 31.29 27.42
CA ARG A 263 22.96 30.76 28.55
C ARG A 263 21.46 31.10 28.40
N ALA A 264 21.15 32.26 27.88
CA ALA A 264 19.79 32.74 27.66
C ALA A 264 19.11 32.12 26.45
N LYS A 265 19.83 31.49 25.51
CA LYS A 265 19.33 30.92 24.27
C LYS A 265 18.04 30.06 24.42
N PRO A 266 17.87 29.23 25.49
CA PRO A 266 16.64 28.46 25.70
C PRO A 266 15.41 29.28 26.11
N PHE A 267 15.59 30.52 26.58
CA PHE A 267 14.55 31.32 27.24
C PHE A 267 14.04 32.51 26.41
N GLY A 268 14.69 32.83 25.29
CA GLY A 268 14.29 33.99 24.47
C GLY A 268 15.04 34.11 23.16
N THR A 269 14.66 35.11 22.36
CA THR A 269 15.35 35.45 21.14
C THR A 269 16.62 36.22 21.42
N ILE A 270 17.72 35.89 20.74
CA ILE A 270 19.02 36.59 20.91
C ILE A 270 18.89 38.08 20.67
N THR A 271 18.00 38.50 19.74
CA THR A 271 17.79 39.89 19.37
C THR A 271 17.27 40.79 20.51
N ILE A 272 16.72 40.24 21.59
CA ILE A 272 16.30 40.99 22.78
C ILE A 272 17.47 41.71 23.45
N TRP A 273 18.70 41.16 23.32
CA TRP A 273 19.91 41.79 23.85
C TRP A 273 20.20 43.14 23.23
N HIS A 274 19.81 43.38 21.96
CA HIS A 274 19.90 44.73 21.38
C HIS A 274 19.05 45.75 22.13
N TYR A 275 17.86 45.34 22.58
CA TYR A 275 16.98 46.18 23.35
C TYR A 275 17.53 46.41 24.75
N ILE A 276 18.03 45.37 25.43
CA ILE A 276 18.65 45.47 26.76
C ILE A 276 19.86 46.44 26.73
N LEU A 277 20.73 46.27 25.73
CA LEU A 277 21.87 47.13 25.50
C LEU A 277 21.45 48.58 25.17
N GLY A 278 20.39 48.73 24.34
CA GLY A 278 19.83 50.07 24.04
C GLY A 278 19.32 50.78 25.30
N CYS A 279 18.56 50.10 26.12
CA CYS A 279 18.04 50.64 27.42
C CYS A 279 19.20 51.03 28.34
N LEU A 280 20.22 50.19 28.47
CA LEU A 280 21.41 50.47 29.29
C LEU A 280 22.15 51.68 28.73
N ARG A 281 22.37 51.76 27.42
CA ARG A 281 23.05 52.89 26.76
C ARG A 281 22.32 54.18 27.03
N ASP A 282 21.00 54.24 26.79
CA ASP A 282 20.16 55.42 26.98
C ASP A 282 20.15 55.89 28.45
N ALA A 283 20.22 54.94 29.38
CA ALA A 283 20.30 55.23 30.79
C ALA A 283 21.65 55.86 31.22
N ILE A 284 22.74 55.60 30.47
CA ILE A 284 24.09 55.98 30.82
C ILE A 284 24.58 57.23 30.06
N VAL A 285 24.24 57.37 28.78
CA VAL A 285 24.84 58.32 27.84
C VAL A 285 24.74 59.78 28.32
N ASP A 286 23.59 60.20 28.84
CA ASP A 286 23.37 61.59 29.28
C ASP A 286 23.91 61.85 30.70
N ARG A 287 24.51 60.88 31.38
CA ARG A 287 24.85 60.93 32.79
C ARG A 287 26.31 60.70 33.11
N LEU A 288 27.06 60.14 32.19
CA LEU A 288 28.49 59.93 32.36
C LEU A 288 29.22 61.26 32.40
N ALA A 289 30.04 61.48 33.45
CA ALA A 289 30.84 62.72 33.61
C ALA A 289 31.99 62.75 32.59
N GLY A 290 32.22 63.93 32.00
CA GLY A 290 33.36 64.22 31.14
C GLY A 290 33.33 63.42 29.80
N ASN A 291 34.49 62.89 29.43
CA ASN A 291 34.66 62.14 28.17
C ASN A 291 34.35 60.63 28.30
N ALA A 292 33.81 60.16 29.42
CA ALA A 292 33.59 58.75 29.67
C ALA A 292 32.60 58.11 28.68
N TRP A 293 31.65 58.90 28.13
CA TRP A 293 30.74 58.42 27.11
C TRP A 293 31.46 58.09 25.78
N LEU A 294 32.58 58.79 25.45
CA LEU A 294 33.39 58.50 24.26
C LEU A 294 34.06 57.12 24.38
N LEU A 295 34.28 56.62 25.56
CA LEU A 295 34.82 55.29 25.84
C LEU A 295 33.68 54.23 25.91
N ALA A 296 32.49 54.62 26.35
CA ALA A 296 31.34 53.73 26.45
C ALA A 296 30.70 53.37 25.08
N GLU A 297 30.65 54.35 24.14
CA GLU A 297 30.01 54.14 22.86
C GLU A 297 30.63 53.02 22.02
N PRO A 298 31.95 52.86 21.88
CA PRO A 298 32.57 51.72 21.25
C PRO A 298 32.22 50.40 21.88
N LEU A 299 32.07 50.36 23.23
CA LEU A 299 31.66 49.12 23.93
C LEU A 299 30.25 48.68 23.54
N PHE A 300 29.30 49.63 23.46
CA PHE A 300 27.95 49.35 22.98
C PHE A 300 27.92 48.92 21.55
N GLN A 301 28.70 49.58 20.66
CA GLN A 301 28.80 49.20 19.25
C GLN A 301 29.32 47.75 19.10
N ASN A 302 30.41 47.43 19.78
CA ASN A 302 30.99 46.07 19.81
C ASN A 302 29.99 45.05 20.36
N ALA A 303 29.27 45.39 21.45
CA ALA A 303 28.24 44.55 22.02
C ALA A 303 27.10 44.28 21.01
N HIS A 304 26.64 45.27 20.28
CA HIS A 304 25.65 45.12 19.22
C HIS A 304 26.14 44.23 18.07
N ILE A 305 27.41 44.36 17.65
CA ILE A 305 28.02 43.48 16.64
C ILE A 305 28.04 42.05 17.16
N LEU A 306 28.47 41.82 18.41
CA LEU A 306 28.52 40.51 19.02
C LEU A 306 27.13 39.85 19.09
N VAL A 307 26.09 40.60 19.48
CA VAL A 307 24.68 40.11 19.45
C VAL A 307 24.28 39.69 18.04
N GLY A 308 24.62 40.52 17.02
CA GLY A 308 24.37 40.21 15.62
C GLY A 308 25.04 38.93 15.12
N GLU A 309 26.33 38.75 15.50
CA GLU A 309 27.07 37.51 15.18
C GLU A 309 26.47 36.28 15.81
N HIS A 310 26.10 36.34 17.11
CA HIS A 310 25.43 35.25 17.79
C HIS A 310 24.07 34.93 17.17
N ALA A 311 23.29 35.93 16.77
CA ALA A 311 22.02 35.78 16.12
C ALA A 311 22.18 35.11 14.73
N ALA A 312 23.14 35.56 13.93
CA ALA A 312 23.43 34.96 12.64
C ALA A 312 23.90 33.51 12.74
N ARG A 313 24.79 33.21 13.73
CA ARG A 313 25.27 31.87 14.00
C ARG A 313 24.12 30.96 14.40
N ALA A 314 23.24 31.37 15.32
CA ALA A 314 22.09 30.62 15.76
C ALA A 314 21.09 30.36 14.61
N GLN A 315 20.93 31.33 13.68
CA GLN A 315 20.13 31.15 12.48
C GLN A 315 20.76 30.12 11.55
N GLY A 316 22.06 30.18 11.31
CA GLY A 316 22.80 29.20 10.51
C GLY A 316 22.66 27.78 11.09
N GLU A 317 22.81 27.59 12.41
CA GLU A 317 22.62 26.31 13.08
C GLU A 317 21.20 25.74 12.84
N ARG A 318 20.15 26.58 12.89
CA ARG A 318 18.77 26.18 12.65
C ARG A 318 18.54 25.78 11.19
N LEU A 319 19.12 26.52 10.24
CA LEU A 319 19.02 26.19 8.81
C LEU A 319 19.69 24.83 8.53
N LEU A 320 20.91 24.61 9.00
CA LEU A 320 21.62 23.35 8.85
C LEU A 320 20.88 22.19 9.50
N PHE A 321 20.28 22.41 10.66
CA PHE A 321 19.44 21.39 11.29
C PHE A 321 18.22 21.05 10.42
N ARG A 322 17.51 22.05 9.88
CA ARG A 322 16.35 21.83 9.02
C ARG A 322 16.73 21.10 7.74
N GLU A 323 17.80 21.53 7.06
CA GLU A 323 18.29 20.85 5.86
C GLU A 323 18.61 19.37 6.14
N LYS A 324 19.32 19.11 7.23
CA LYS A 324 19.59 17.73 7.66
C LYS A 324 18.30 16.93 7.90
N MET A 325 17.30 17.50 8.56
CA MET A 325 16.03 16.83 8.83
C MET A 325 15.25 16.54 7.54
N ILE A 326 15.23 17.49 6.58
CA ILE A 326 14.60 17.27 5.28
C ILE A 326 15.25 16.09 4.55
N LEU A 327 16.58 16.07 4.46
CA LEU A 327 17.30 14.96 3.82
C LEU A 327 16.99 13.60 4.48
N LEU A 328 17.01 13.54 5.80
CA LEU A 328 16.70 12.31 6.54
C LEU A 328 15.24 11.87 6.37
N LEU A 329 14.29 12.80 6.28
CA LEU A 329 12.89 12.49 6.02
C LEU A 329 12.70 11.98 4.58
N ASP A 330 13.38 12.58 3.60
CA ASP A 330 13.35 12.13 2.22
C ASP A 330 13.94 10.72 2.06
N GLU A 331 15.09 10.44 2.70
CA GLU A 331 15.68 9.11 2.75
C GLU A 331 14.74 8.09 3.41
N THR A 332 14.12 8.46 4.53
CA THR A 332 13.14 7.63 5.23
C THR A 332 11.93 7.33 4.34
N SER A 333 11.41 8.35 3.67
CA SER A 333 10.28 8.22 2.74
C SER A 333 10.61 7.32 1.55
N ALA A 334 11.80 7.49 0.96
CA ALA A 334 12.25 6.65 -0.14
C ALA A 334 12.38 5.18 0.29
N ALA A 335 13.00 4.92 1.45
CA ALA A 335 13.15 3.58 2.00
C ALA A 335 11.79 2.95 2.37
N ALA A 336 10.89 3.71 2.98
CA ALA A 336 9.55 3.23 3.36
C ALA A 336 8.69 2.84 2.15
N ARG A 337 8.82 3.54 1.02
CA ARG A 337 8.13 3.19 -0.24
C ARG A 337 8.58 1.86 -0.84
N THR A 338 9.77 1.37 -0.50
CA THR A 338 10.31 0.09 -0.99
C THR A 338 10.02 -1.08 -0.04
N ALA A 339 9.41 -0.82 1.11
CA ALA A 339 9.05 -1.85 2.07
C ALA A 339 7.94 -2.75 1.49
N VAL A 340 8.23 -4.04 1.38
CA VAL A 340 7.31 -5.04 0.82
C VAL A 340 6.33 -5.58 1.85
N ASP A 341 6.65 -5.50 3.14
CA ASP A 341 5.83 -5.92 4.25
C ASP A 341 6.08 -5.07 5.50
N LEU A 342 5.30 -5.29 6.55
CA LEU A 342 5.42 -4.56 7.81
C LEU A 342 6.77 -4.79 8.51
N THR A 343 7.44 -5.91 8.28
CA THR A 343 8.76 -6.21 8.85
C THR A 343 9.85 -5.39 8.17
N ALA A 344 9.77 -5.26 6.86
CA ALA A 344 10.66 -4.39 6.10
C ALA A 344 10.47 -2.92 6.50
N LEU A 345 9.21 -2.46 6.65
CA LEU A 345 8.91 -1.11 7.11
C LEU A 345 9.45 -0.85 8.52
N GLU A 346 9.29 -1.79 9.45
CA GLU A 346 9.86 -1.72 10.80
C GLU A 346 11.39 -1.55 10.74
N SER A 347 12.08 -2.34 9.91
CA SER A 347 13.54 -2.26 9.73
C SER A 347 13.98 -0.89 9.20
N VAL A 348 13.18 -0.28 8.32
CA VAL A 348 13.41 1.08 7.82
C VAL A 348 13.29 2.09 8.96
N LEU A 349 12.20 2.05 9.71
CA LEU A 349 11.96 3.01 10.81
C LEU A 349 13.05 2.92 11.87
N VAL A 350 13.45 1.72 12.25
CA VAL A 350 14.55 1.47 13.20
C VAL A 350 15.84 2.13 12.77
N ARG A 351 16.19 2.01 11.51
CA ARG A 351 17.41 2.58 10.96
C ARG A 351 17.39 4.10 10.96
N HIS A 352 16.25 4.71 10.65
CA HIS A 352 16.14 6.13 10.36
C HIS A 352 15.69 6.98 11.56
N LEU A 353 14.81 6.47 12.45
CA LEU A 353 14.29 7.22 13.59
C LEU A 353 15.37 7.79 14.52
N PRO A 354 16.47 7.07 14.87
CA PRO A 354 17.53 7.65 15.67
C PRO A 354 18.20 8.85 15.02
N GLY A 355 18.40 8.84 13.71
CA GLY A 355 18.96 9.96 12.94
C GLY A 355 18.06 11.19 12.95
N LEU A 356 16.75 10.99 12.99
CA LEU A 356 15.73 12.02 13.15
C LEU A 356 15.57 12.48 14.61
N GLY A 357 16.26 11.85 15.55
CA GLY A 357 16.19 12.16 16.97
C GLY A 357 14.89 11.72 17.64
N VAL A 358 14.14 10.77 17.06
CA VAL A 358 12.91 10.20 17.64
C VAL A 358 13.28 8.96 18.46
N PRO A 359 13.15 9.00 19.83
CA PRO A 359 13.66 7.93 20.70
C PRO A 359 12.83 6.66 20.65
N SER A 360 11.52 6.76 20.44
CA SER A 360 10.64 5.60 20.34
C SER A 360 9.47 5.83 19.40
N CYS A 361 8.98 4.73 18.80
CA CYS A 361 7.84 4.71 17.91
C CYS A 361 7.06 3.42 18.09
N THR A 362 5.73 3.51 18.21
CA THR A 362 4.84 2.36 18.12
C THR A 362 3.79 2.62 17.06
N VAL A 363 3.42 1.57 16.30
CA VAL A 363 2.36 1.63 15.28
C VAL A 363 1.33 0.57 15.58
N ALA A 364 0.08 1.01 15.65
CA ALA A 364 -1.09 0.17 15.86
C ALA A 364 -2.08 0.35 14.71
N LEU A 365 -2.64 -0.75 14.22
CA LEU A 365 -3.62 -0.77 13.14
C LEU A 365 -4.99 -1.21 13.66
N GLY A 366 -6.05 -0.70 13.03
CA GLY A 366 -7.42 -0.90 13.47
C GLY A 366 -7.92 0.24 14.37
N GLY A 367 -9.16 0.13 14.84
CA GLY A 367 -9.75 1.06 15.79
C GLY A 367 -10.20 2.39 15.18
N GLY A 368 -11.51 2.53 14.93
CA GLY A 368 -12.13 3.82 14.55
C GLY A 368 -12.45 4.72 15.74
N ASP A 369 -12.51 4.18 16.96
CA ASP A 369 -12.81 4.90 18.19
C ASP A 369 -12.07 4.32 19.41
N ALA A 370 -12.15 5.02 20.55
CA ALA A 370 -11.45 4.62 21.78
C ALA A 370 -11.92 3.27 22.37
N SER A 371 -13.13 2.83 22.03
CA SER A 371 -13.73 1.56 22.50
C SER A 371 -13.38 0.36 21.63
N SER A 372 -12.92 0.60 20.40
CA SER A 372 -12.52 -0.43 19.45
C SER A 372 -11.19 -1.09 19.83
N SER A 373 -10.87 -2.19 19.15
CA SER A 373 -9.60 -2.90 19.30
C SER A 373 -8.60 -2.45 18.25
N SER A 374 -7.35 -2.26 18.69
CA SER A 374 -6.20 -2.03 17.81
C SER A 374 -5.19 -3.15 17.98
N GLU A 375 -4.47 -3.47 16.91
CA GLU A 375 -3.41 -4.46 16.86
C GLU A 375 -2.05 -3.80 16.78
N GLN A 376 -1.13 -4.16 17.66
CA GLN A 376 0.26 -3.69 17.65
C GLN A 376 1.02 -4.33 16.48
N VAL A 377 1.45 -3.55 15.52
CA VAL A 377 2.17 -4.06 14.34
C VAL A 377 3.66 -3.77 14.35
N MET A 378 4.08 -2.68 14.99
CA MET A 378 5.49 -2.29 15.10
C MET A 378 5.78 -1.59 16.45
N ALA A 379 6.98 -1.80 16.99
CA ALA A 379 7.47 -1.08 18.15
C ALA A 379 8.99 -0.91 18.09
N PHE A 380 9.46 0.30 18.36
CA PHE A 380 10.86 0.67 18.47
C PHE A 380 11.10 1.50 19.72
N ASP A 381 12.13 1.18 20.49
CA ASP A 381 12.62 1.99 21.61
C ASP A 381 14.15 1.93 21.64
N GLN A 382 14.79 3.11 21.51
CA GLN A 382 16.25 3.22 21.44
C GLN A 382 16.95 2.78 22.74
N GLN A 383 16.30 2.91 23.90
CA GLN A 383 16.88 2.56 25.19
C GLN A 383 16.75 1.07 25.51
N ARG A 384 15.65 0.45 25.09
CA ARG A 384 15.35 -0.97 25.37
C ARG A 384 15.92 -1.92 24.33
N GLY A 385 16.48 -1.38 23.21
CA GLY A 385 16.94 -2.19 22.09
C GLY A 385 15.80 -2.75 21.26
N PHE A 386 16.18 -3.58 20.27
CA PHE A 386 15.26 -4.22 19.35
C PHE A 386 14.84 -5.57 19.88
N GLU A 387 13.61 -5.68 20.34
CA GLU A 387 12.97 -6.98 20.48
C GLU A 387 11.62 -6.91 19.74
N SER A 388 11.25 -7.98 19.06
CA SER A 388 9.96 -8.15 18.42
C SER A 388 8.85 -8.18 19.48
N TRP A 389 8.48 -7.01 19.97
CA TRP A 389 7.49 -6.83 21.03
C TRP A 389 6.10 -7.24 20.51
N GLN A 390 5.67 -8.44 20.86
CA GLN A 390 4.29 -8.92 20.76
C GLN A 390 3.52 -8.41 19.52
N ARG A 391 4.13 -8.49 18.32
CA ARG A 391 3.44 -8.21 17.05
C ARG A 391 2.17 -9.06 16.98
N GLY A 392 1.04 -8.46 16.61
CA GLY A 392 -0.25 -9.13 16.55
C GLY A 392 -1.03 -9.10 17.87
N ALA A 393 -0.46 -8.55 18.96
CA ALA A 393 -1.20 -8.40 20.20
C ALA A 393 -2.24 -7.29 20.10
N SER A 394 -3.46 -7.59 20.51
CA SER A 394 -4.58 -6.65 20.49
C SER A 394 -4.74 -5.95 21.84
N PHE A 395 -5.13 -4.67 21.80
CA PHE A 395 -5.44 -3.85 22.96
C PHE A 395 -6.58 -2.86 22.64
N ARG A 396 -7.16 -2.25 23.66
CA ARG A 396 -8.18 -1.21 23.44
C ARG A 396 -7.54 0.05 22.88
N THR A 397 -8.07 0.60 21.81
CA THR A 397 -7.54 1.81 21.15
C THR A 397 -7.31 2.96 22.12
N GLY A 398 -8.21 3.16 23.09
CA GLY A 398 -8.07 4.19 24.12
C GLY A 398 -6.88 4.02 25.07
N GLU A 399 -6.22 2.86 25.09
CA GLU A 399 -5.02 2.63 25.87
C GLU A 399 -3.74 3.09 25.17
N LEU A 400 -3.84 3.40 23.85
CA LEU A 400 -2.80 3.90 22.95
C LEU A 400 -1.64 2.94 22.69
N MET A 401 -1.33 2.03 23.60
CA MET A 401 -0.28 1.02 23.45
C MET A 401 -0.45 -0.11 24.46
N LEU A 402 0.21 -1.23 24.19
CA LEU A 402 0.27 -2.35 25.13
C LEU A 402 0.91 -1.93 26.46
N PRO A 403 0.44 -2.45 27.59
CA PRO A 403 1.04 -2.15 28.91
C PRO A 403 2.55 -2.37 28.97
N ALA A 404 3.06 -3.40 28.30
CA ALA A 404 4.49 -3.71 28.24
C ALA A 404 5.32 -2.66 27.48
N LEU A 405 4.69 -1.88 26.59
CA LEU A 405 5.34 -0.82 25.80
C LEU A 405 5.26 0.55 26.49
N ARG A 406 4.51 0.67 27.57
CA ARG A 406 4.41 1.93 28.29
C ARG A 406 5.78 2.34 28.82
N PRO A 407 6.17 3.60 28.57
CA PRO A 407 7.48 4.06 29.03
C PRO A 407 7.56 4.10 30.56
N GLU A 408 8.72 3.71 31.09
CA GLU A 408 9.05 3.91 32.48
C GLU A 408 9.49 5.36 32.69
N GLY A 409 8.79 6.11 33.52
CA GLY A 409 9.10 7.51 33.81
C GLY A 409 8.31 8.51 32.97
N ARG A 410 8.71 9.78 33.06
CA ARG A 410 8.05 10.89 32.37
C ARG A 410 8.54 10.99 30.94
N ARG A 411 7.65 10.76 29.96
CA ARG A 411 7.92 10.95 28.55
C ARG A 411 6.78 11.73 27.89
N SER A 412 7.08 12.40 26.82
CA SER A 412 6.09 13.08 25.99
C SER A 412 5.90 12.32 24.69
N LEU A 413 4.67 11.97 24.36
CA LEU A 413 4.32 11.22 23.16
C LEU A 413 3.43 12.07 22.26
N ILE A 414 3.65 11.99 20.97
CA ILE A 414 2.77 12.50 19.93
C ILE A 414 2.02 11.31 19.34
N VAL A 415 0.69 11.33 19.42
CA VAL A 415 -0.16 10.36 18.78
C VAL A 415 -0.59 10.94 17.44
N HIS A 416 -0.19 10.29 16.37
CA HIS A 416 -0.55 10.69 15.02
C HIS A 416 -1.46 9.63 14.40
N PRO A 417 -2.70 10.00 14.00
CA PRO A 417 -3.60 9.07 13.33
C PRO A 417 -3.11 8.78 11.91
N LEU A 418 -3.23 7.54 11.51
CA LEU A 418 -2.90 7.08 10.16
C LEU A 418 -4.17 7.03 9.33
N PHE A 419 -4.36 8.02 8.47
CA PHE A 419 -5.50 8.09 7.56
C PHE A 419 -5.07 7.87 6.11
N VAL A 420 -6.02 7.33 5.34
CA VAL A 420 -5.93 7.34 3.89
C VAL A 420 -7.26 7.83 3.35
N HIS A 421 -7.26 9.02 2.78
CA HIS A 421 -8.46 9.77 2.49
C HIS A 421 -9.30 9.90 3.77
N ASP A 422 -10.50 9.30 3.80
CA ASP A 422 -11.41 9.34 4.96
C ASP A 422 -11.38 8.05 5.80
N GLU A 423 -10.54 7.07 5.46
CA GLU A 423 -10.45 5.79 6.17
C GLU A 423 -9.33 5.81 7.21
N ALA A 424 -9.68 5.52 8.46
CA ALA A 424 -8.73 5.38 9.54
C ALA A 424 -8.06 4.00 9.47
N LEU A 425 -6.76 3.96 9.24
CA LEU A 425 -5.96 2.72 9.26
C LEU A 425 -5.52 2.33 10.68
N GLY A 426 -5.37 3.31 11.56
CA GLY A 426 -4.82 3.16 12.89
C GLY A 426 -4.12 4.43 13.36
N PHE A 427 -3.06 4.29 14.14
CA PHE A 427 -2.28 5.43 14.64
C PHE A 427 -0.83 5.01 14.93
N CYS A 428 0.06 6.01 15.01
CA CYS A 428 1.39 5.84 15.56
C CYS A 428 1.59 6.74 16.78
N CYS A 429 2.36 6.25 17.76
CA CYS A 429 2.81 7.03 18.91
C CYS A 429 4.32 7.25 18.76
N LEU A 430 4.73 8.51 18.70
CA LEU A 430 6.13 8.93 18.54
C LEU A 430 6.57 9.66 19.79
N GLU A 431 7.70 9.26 20.38
CA GLU A 431 8.27 9.99 21.50
C GLU A 431 8.91 11.30 21.03
N VAL A 432 8.66 12.37 21.79
CA VAL A 432 9.17 13.70 21.45
C VAL A 432 10.69 13.75 21.64
N GLY A 433 11.39 14.01 20.55
CA GLY A 433 12.82 14.32 20.50
C GLY A 433 13.04 15.74 19.96
N PRO A 434 13.11 15.95 18.64
CA PRO A 434 13.27 17.28 18.08
C PRO A 434 12.05 18.18 18.36
N PRO A 435 12.26 19.47 18.60
CA PRO A 435 11.16 20.39 18.92
C PRO A 435 10.31 20.81 17.72
N ASP A 436 10.65 20.36 16.50
CA ASP A 436 9.92 20.70 15.27
C ASP A 436 8.78 19.72 15.03
N GLY A 437 7.53 20.17 15.20
CA GLY A 437 6.32 19.36 15.01
C GLY A 437 6.12 18.84 13.58
N SER A 438 6.72 19.50 12.58
CA SER A 438 6.60 19.08 11.17
C SER A 438 7.24 17.71 10.89
N ILE A 439 8.28 17.35 11.65
CA ILE A 439 8.96 16.05 11.57
C ILE A 439 7.99 14.91 11.91
N TYR A 440 7.22 15.05 12.98
CA TYR A 440 6.28 14.03 13.43
C TYR A 440 5.10 13.86 12.48
N LYS A 441 4.62 14.99 11.91
CA LYS A 441 3.60 14.94 10.87
C LYS A 441 4.09 14.19 9.64
N ALA A 442 5.28 14.58 9.14
CA ALA A 442 5.88 13.92 7.98
C ALA A 442 6.11 12.41 8.22
N LEU A 443 6.58 12.02 9.42
CA LEU A 443 6.72 10.60 9.79
C LEU A 443 5.38 9.88 9.81
N GLY A 444 4.33 10.47 10.37
CA GLY A 444 2.99 9.90 10.36
C GLY A 444 2.47 9.68 8.93
N ASP A 445 2.67 10.66 8.05
CA ASP A 445 2.27 10.58 6.64
C ASP A 445 3.08 9.50 5.88
N ILE A 446 4.38 9.38 6.14
CA ILE A 446 5.26 8.33 5.58
C ILE A 446 4.79 6.94 6.02
N ILE A 447 4.59 6.75 7.33
CA ILE A 447 4.15 5.48 7.91
C ILE A 447 2.77 5.10 7.35
N GLY A 448 1.81 6.04 7.34
CA GLY A 448 0.46 5.80 6.83
C GLY A 448 0.46 5.38 5.35
N SER A 449 1.24 6.08 4.52
CA SER A 449 1.37 5.78 3.10
C SER A 449 2.01 4.41 2.84
N ALA A 450 3.05 4.05 3.60
CA ALA A 450 3.72 2.75 3.49
C ALA A 450 2.81 1.60 3.95
N VAL A 451 2.14 1.73 5.08
CA VAL A 451 1.17 0.73 5.58
C VAL A 451 0.06 0.49 4.58
N ARG A 452 -0.46 1.56 3.96
CA ARG A 452 -1.46 1.43 2.90
C ARG A 452 -0.94 0.65 1.70
N ALA A 453 0.25 1.00 1.22
CA ALA A 453 0.84 0.34 0.06
C ALA A 453 1.02 -1.17 0.31
N ILE A 454 1.49 -1.56 1.49
CA ILE A 454 1.63 -2.94 1.91
C ILE A 454 0.27 -3.66 1.92
N ARG A 455 -0.75 -3.08 2.59
CA ARG A 455 -2.10 -3.69 2.64
C ARG A 455 -2.74 -3.84 1.25
N LEU A 456 -2.55 -2.87 0.36
CA LEU A 456 -3.05 -2.96 -1.01
C LEU A 456 -2.35 -4.07 -1.78
N SER A 457 -1.03 -4.20 -1.62
CA SER A 457 -0.25 -5.28 -2.22
C SER A 457 -0.71 -6.65 -1.75
N ASP A 458 -0.90 -6.84 -0.44
CA ASP A 458 -1.38 -8.09 0.15
C ASP A 458 -2.78 -8.47 -0.39
N ALA A 459 -3.69 -7.50 -0.46
CA ALA A 459 -5.04 -7.71 -1.00
C ALA A 459 -5.03 -8.10 -2.48
N LEU A 460 -4.15 -7.51 -3.29
CA LEU A 460 -3.98 -7.87 -4.70
C LEU A 460 -3.42 -9.28 -4.88
N VAL A 461 -2.45 -9.69 -4.07
CA VAL A 461 -1.87 -11.04 -4.09
C VAL A 461 -2.93 -12.07 -3.68
N GLU A 462 -3.70 -11.80 -2.64
CA GLU A 462 -4.80 -12.68 -2.20
C GLU A 462 -5.87 -12.84 -3.28
N GLU A 463 -6.29 -11.74 -3.91
CA GLU A 463 -7.27 -11.78 -4.99
C GLU A 463 -6.75 -12.55 -6.22
N ALA A 464 -5.47 -12.34 -6.60
CA ALA A 464 -4.86 -13.09 -7.69
C ALA A 464 -4.81 -14.59 -7.41
N THR A 465 -4.41 -14.97 -6.18
CA THR A 465 -4.37 -16.38 -5.75
C THR A 465 -5.77 -17.00 -5.73
N ARG A 466 -6.78 -16.25 -5.28
CA ARG A 466 -8.18 -16.70 -5.28
C ARG A 466 -8.69 -16.95 -6.69
N ARG A 467 -8.38 -16.03 -7.64
CA ARG A 467 -8.76 -16.19 -9.07
C ARG A 467 -8.11 -17.40 -9.69
N GLU A 468 -6.81 -17.59 -9.47
CA GLU A 468 -6.11 -18.76 -9.99
C GLU A 468 -6.70 -20.09 -9.48
N ARG A 469 -7.01 -20.16 -8.17
CA ARG A 469 -7.66 -21.35 -7.59
C ARG A 469 -9.05 -21.59 -8.19
N ALA A 470 -9.84 -20.55 -8.38
CA ALA A 470 -11.17 -20.66 -8.98
C ALA A 470 -11.10 -21.12 -10.44
N GLU A 471 -10.14 -20.65 -11.23
CA GLU A 471 -9.92 -21.05 -12.61
C GLU A 471 -9.48 -22.53 -12.71
N LYS A 472 -8.53 -22.95 -11.86
CA LYS A 472 -8.12 -24.37 -11.78
C LYS A 472 -9.29 -25.29 -11.41
N ALA A 473 -10.13 -24.89 -10.46
CA ALA A 473 -11.29 -25.66 -10.07
C ALA A 473 -12.33 -25.78 -11.20
N ARG A 474 -12.53 -24.72 -11.99
CA ARG A 474 -13.42 -24.73 -13.16
C ARG A 474 -12.92 -25.69 -14.24
N LEU A 475 -11.62 -25.60 -14.58
CA LEU A 475 -11.01 -26.49 -15.55
C LEU A 475 -11.08 -27.96 -15.15
N ALA A 476 -10.84 -28.28 -13.88
CA ALA A 476 -10.97 -29.63 -13.35
C ALA A 476 -12.41 -30.16 -13.49
N GLN A 477 -13.42 -29.33 -13.24
CA GLN A 477 -14.83 -29.69 -13.39
C GLN A 477 -15.21 -29.95 -14.87
N GLU A 478 -14.74 -29.13 -15.79
CA GLU A 478 -14.97 -29.32 -17.22
C GLU A 478 -14.35 -30.64 -17.72
N LEU A 479 -13.16 -30.98 -17.23
CA LEU A 479 -12.46 -32.22 -17.53
C LEU A 479 -13.21 -33.45 -16.97
N GLU A 480 -13.69 -33.38 -15.73
CA GLU A 480 -14.49 -34.46 -15.12
C GLU A 480 -15.75 -34.77 -15.94
N ILE A 481 -16.41 -33.75 -16.47
CA ILE A 481 -17.58 -33.92 -17.36
C ILE A 481 -17.20 -34.70 -18.62
N ALA A 482 -16.07 -34.38 -19.25
CA ALA A 482 -15.60 -35.05 -20.44
C ALA A 482 -15.31 -36.54 -20.19
N VAL A 483 -14.62 -36.88 -19.10
CA VAL A 483 -14.39 -38.27 -18.66
C VAL A 483 -15.67 -39.02 -18.46
N ARG A 484 -16.66 -38.45 -17.81
CA ARG A 484 -17.96 -39.07 -17.59
C ARG A 484 -18.70 -39.35 -18.89
N ILE A 485 -18.65 -38.48 -19.87
CA ILE A 485 -19.27 -38.67 -21.18
C ILE A 485 -18.60 -39.85 -21.88
N GLN A 486 -17.28 -39.89 -21.97
CA GLN A 486 -16.54 -40.97 -22.64
C GLN A 486 -16.78 -42.30 -21.99
N THR A 487 -16.69 -42.40 -20.66
CA THR A 487 -16.90 -43.65 -19.91
C THR A 487 -18.34 -44.19 -20.03
N ALA A 488 -19.32 -43.28 -20.20
CA ALA A 488 -20.73 -43.70 -20.35
C ALA A 488 -21.05 -44.32 -21.70
N ILE A 489 -20.23 -44.04 -22.73
CA ILE A 489 -20.47 -44.47 -24.13
C ILE A 489 -19.73 -45.77 -24.46
N VAL A 490 -18.65 -46.11 -23.72
CA VAL A 490 -17.96 -47.40 -23.91
C VAL A 490 -18.92 -48.57 -23.79
N PRO A 491 -18.92 -49.55 -24.74
CA PRO A 491 -19.88 -50.63 -24.76
C PRO A 491 -19.83 -51.49 -23.48
N ARG A 492 -20.98 -51.65 -22.84
CA ARG A 492 -21.16 -52.67 -21.80
C ARG A 492 -21.42 -54.02 -22.47
N GLN A 493 -20.81 -55.09 -21.99
CA GLN A 493 -20.83 -56.47 -22.51
C GLN A 493 -22.07 -56.78 -23.39
N SER A 494 -21.84 -57.02 -24.68
CA SER A 494 -22.89 -57.43 -25.61
C SER A 494 -22.90 -58.97 -25.67
N GLU A 495 -24.01 -59.59 -25.33
CA GLU A 495 -24.20 -61.02 -25.62
C GLU A 495 -24.37 -61.19 -27.13
N VAL A 496 -23.49 -61.95 -27.73
CA VAL A 496 -23.51 -62.24 -29.17
C VAL A 496 -23.65 -63.74 -29.35
N GLU A 497 -24.66 -64.19 -30.06
CA GLU A 497 -24.80 -65.62 -30.37
C GLU A 497 -23.54 -66.14 -31.07
N CYS A 498 -23.10 -67.37 -30.77
CA CYS A 498 -21.93 -68.03 -31.32
C CYS A 498 -20.56 -67.49 -30.92
N PHE A 499 -20.48 -66.43 -30.15
CA PHE A 499 -19.21 -65.88 -29.65
C PHE A 499 -19.28 -65.52 -28.15
N GLU A 500 -18.19 -65.77 -27.44
CA GLU A 500 -17.94 -65.23 -26.11
C GLU A 500 -16.96 -64.06 -26.29
N ILE A 501 -17.40 -62.85 -25.93
CA ILE A 501 -16.60 -61.62 -26.12
C ILE A 501 -16.26 -61.03 -24.73
N ALA A 502 -14.99 -60.68 -24.54
CA ALA A 502 -14.52 -59.93 -23.36
C ALA A 502 -13.64 -58.77 -23.80
N THR A 503 -13.97 -57.60 -23.32
CA THR A 503 -13.28 -56.35 -23.67
C THR A 503 -12.73 -55.67 -22.44
N ALA A 504 -11.66 -54.89 -22.59
CA ALA A 504 -11.15 -53.99 -21.57
C ALA A 504 -10.51 -52.76 -22.24
N MET A 505 -10.65 -51.64 -21.56
CA MET A 505 -9.98 -50.37 -21.88
C MET A 505 -9.52 -49.75 -20.54
N VAL A 506 -8.23 -49.43 -20.43
CA VAL A 506 -7.63 -48.80 -19.28
C VAL A 506 -6.94 -47.55 -19.77
N PRO A 507 -7.56 -46.38 -19.61
CA PRO A 507 -7.00 -45.14 -20.12
C PRO A 507 -5.81 -44.68 -19.29
N THR A 508 -4.82 -44.07 -19.94
CA THR A 508 -3.63 -43.45 -19.31
C THR A 508 -3.92 -42.08 -18.73
N THR A 509 -4.74 -41.31 -19.39
CA THR A 509 -5.19 -39.99 -18.99
C THR A 509 -6.68 -39.99 -18.65
N GLU A 510 -7.16 -38.84 -18.18
CA GLU A 510 -8.60 -38.73 -17.85
C GLU A 510 -9.51 -38.95 -19.06
N VAL A 511 -9.00 -38.74 -20.28
CA VAL A 511 -9.74 -38.99 -21.55
C VAL A 511 -8.79 -39.70 -22.53
N GLY A 512 -9.11 -40.94 -22.90
CA GLY A 512 -8.29 -41.78 -23.79
C GLY A 512 -8.59 -41.58 -25.27
N GLY A 513 -7.59 -41.93 -26.12
CA GLY A 513 -7.64 -41.92 -27.60
C GLY A 513 -8.17 -43.24 -28.17
N ASP A 514 -8.02 -44.33 -27.43
CA ASP A 514 -8.41 -45.68 -27.85
C ASP A 514 -9.89 -45.77 -28.13
N TYR A 515 -10.19 -46.55 -29.18
CA TYR A 515 -11.54 -46.85 -29.61
C TYR A 515 -11.74 -48.36 -29.70
N PHE A 516 -12.82 -48.88 -29.17
CA PHE A 516 -13.40 -50.14 -29.59
C PHE A 516 -14.92 -50.08 -29.51
N ASP A 517 -15.57 -50.89 -30.33
CA ASP A 517 -17.02 -51.05 -30.29
C ASP A 517 -17.46 -52.47 -30.72
N VAL A 518 -18.54 -52.94 -30.16
CA VAL A 518 -19.16 -54.23 -30.53
C VAL A 518 -20.63 -53.97 -30.82
N LEU A 519 -21.02 -54.05 -32.10
CA LEU A 519 -22.37 -53.76 -32.58
C LEU A 519 -23.08 -55.02 -33.11
N PRO A 520 -23.96 -55.65 -32.35
CA PRO A 520 -24.69 -56.85 -32.74
C PRO A 520 -25.66 -56.53 -33.87
N PHE A 521 -25.85 -57.51 -34.80
CA PHE A 521 -26.90 -57.53 -35.79
C PHE A 521 -27.43 -58.96 -36.02
N GLU A 522 -28.55 -59.13 -36.74
CA GLU A 522 -29.09 -60.43 -37.00
C GLU A 522 -28.13 -61.29 -37.82
N GLY A 523 -27.63 -62.39 -37.21
CA GLY A 523 -26.65 -63.31 -37.80
C GLY A 523 -25.16 -62.99 -37.58
N GLY A 524 -24.82 -62.00 -36.71
CA GLY A 524 -23.44 -61.67 -36.42
C GLY A 524 -23.23 -60.40 -35.57
N PHE A 525 -22.07 -59.84 -35.68
CA PHE A 525 -21.73 -58.55 -35.03
C PHE A 525 -20.63 -57.85 -35.81
N TRP A 526 -20.61 -56.51 -35.65
CA TRP A 526 -19.48 -55.69 -36.05
C TRP A 526 -18.56 -55.46 -34.88
N LEU A 527 -17.27 -55.41 -35.10
CA LEU A 527 -16.25 -55.05 -34.19
C LEU A 527 -15.37 -53.99 -34.80
N GLY A 528 -15.19 -52.88 -34.11
CA GLY A 528 -14.23 -51.81 -34.48
C GLY A 528 -13.21 -51.71 -33.39
N ILE A 529 -11.94 -51.54 -33.77
CA ILE A 529 -10.82 -51.20 -32.87
C ILE A 529 -9.89 -50.21 -33.56
N GLY A 530 -9.35 -49.27 -32.81
CA GLY A 530 -8.45 -48.25 -33.30
C GLY A 530 -7.89 -47.39 -32.17
N ASP A 531 -6.95 -46.56 -32.53
CA ASP A 531 -6.39 -45.54 -31.66
C ASP A 531 -6.29 -44.23 -32.39
N VAL A 532 -6.66 -43.12 -31.72
CA VAL A 532 -6.57 -41.75 -32.23
C VAL A 532 -5.27 -41.12 -31.77
N ALA A 533 -4.43 -40.72 -32.74
CA ALA A 533 -3.11 -40.16 -32.46
C ALA A 533 -3.17 -38.94 -31.50
N GLY A 534 -2.42 -39.02 -30.38
CA GLY A 534 -2.36 -38.03 -29.34
C GLY A 534 -3.11 -38.42 -28.04
N HIS A 535 -3.34 -37.48 -27.13
CA HIS A 535 -4.01 -37.73 -25.85
C HIS A 535 -4.85 -36.53 -25.41
N GLY A 536 -5.81 -36.79 -24.53
CA GLY A 536 -6.64 -35.79 -23.89
C GLY A 536 -7.97 -35.51 -24.59
N LEU A 537 -8.62 -34.42 -24.20
CA LEU A 537 -10.01 -34.12 -24.55
C LEU A 537 -10.29 -34.15 -26.06
N HIS A 538 -9.39 -33.62 -26.90
CA HIS A 538 -9.60 -33.53 -28.35
C HIS A 538 -9.58 -34.90 -29.01
N THR A 539 -8.63 -35.72 -28.60
CA THR A 539 -8.49 -37.11 -29.09
C THR A 539 -9.73 -37.94 -28.71
N GLY A 540 -10.20 -37.81 -27.46
CA GLY A 540 -11.44 -38.43 -27.04
C GLY A 540 -12.69 -37.97 -27.82
N LEU A 541 -12.76 -36.70 -28.25
CA LEU A 541 -13.86 -36.24 -29.10
C LEU A 541 -13.83 -36.88 -30.51
N VAL A 542 -12.62 -37.06 -31.06
CA VAL A 542 -12.48 -37.74 -32.38
C VAL A 542 -12.89 -39.23 -32.24
N MET A 543 -12.49 -39.88 -31.12
CA MET A 543 -12.92 -41.25 -30.82
C MET A 543 -14.46 -41.36 -30.76
N LEU A 544 -15.15 -40.42 -30.08
CA LEU A 544 -16.60 -40.36 -30.03
C LEU A 544 -17.26 -40.14 -31.39
N MET A 545 -16.61 -39.35 -32.27
CA MET A 545 -17.07 -39.21 -33.63
C MET A 545 -16.96 -40.51 -34.40
N ILE A 546 -15.83 -41.21 -34.34
CA ILE A 546 -15.62 -42.52 -34.94
C ILE A 546 -16.73 -43.50 -34.50
N GLN A 547 -16.97 -43.63 -33.17
CA GLN A 547 -18.00 -44.51 -32.61
C GLN A 547 -19.39 -44.15 -33.11
N SER A 548 -19.76 -42.87 -33.08
CA SER A 548 -21.10 -42.44 -33.50
C SER A 548 -21.35 -42.67 -35.01
N VAL A 549 -20.36 -42.40 -35.83
CA VAL A 549 -20.44 -42.58 -37.28
C VAL A 549 -20.50 -44.05 -37.62
N LEU A 550 -19.67 -44.89 -37.05
CA LEU A 550 -19.71 -46.34 -37.27
C LEU A 550 -21.05 -46.95 -36.87
N ALA A 551 -21.52 -46.60 -35.68
CA ALA A 551 -22.82 -47.09 -35.19
C ALA A 551 -24.00 -46.68 -36.11
N ALA A 552 -23.95 -45.47 -36.69
CA ALA A 552 -24.96 -45.01 -37.65
C ALA A 552 -24.87 -45.80 -38.97
N ILE A 553 -23.66 -46.00 -39.52
CA ILE A 553 -23.45 -46.77 -40.76
C ILE A 553 -23.95 -48.20 -40.62
N VAL A 554 -23.54 -48.86 -39.55
CA VAL A 554 -23.89 -50.29 -39.31
C VAL A 554 -25.38 -50.48 -39.03
N ARG A 555 -26.00 -49.59 -38.27
CA ARG A 555 -27.47 -49.66 -38.03
C ARG A 555 -28.28 -49.34 -39.31
N GLY A 556 -27.75 -48.51 -40.20
CA GLY A 556 -28.37 -48.19 -41.48
C GLY A 556 -28.30 -49.37 -42.51
N ASP A 557 -27.14 -50.03 -42.55
CA ASP A 557 -26.92 -51.24 -43.40
C ASP A 557 -25.97 -52.22 -42.70
N PRO A 558 -26.49 -53.18 -41.90
CA PRO A 558 -25.66 -54.17 -41.22
C PRO A 558 -24.86 -55.09 -42.14
N ASN A 559 -25.27 -55.18 -43.43
CA ASN A 559 -24.64 -56.00 -44.46
C ASN A 559 -23.61 -55.23 -45.32
N ILE A 560 -23.39 -53.97 -45.03
CA ILE A 560 -22.33 -53.18 -45.70
C ILE A 560 -20.99 -53.91 -45.61
N ARG A 561 -20.16 -53.82 -46.67
CA ARG A 561 -18.78 -54.35 -46.61
C ARG A 561 -17.85 -53.46 -45.77
N PRO A 562 -16.94 -54.02 -44.93
CA PRO A 562 -16.04 -53.26 -44.09
C PRO A 562 -15.25 -52.16 -44.80
N ALA A 563 -14.69 -52.40 -45.97
CA ALA A 563 -13.96 -51.39 -46.75
C ALA A 563 -14.87 -50.21 -47.14
N ARG A 564 -16.15 -50.44 -47.42
CA ARG A 564 -17.09 -49.37 -47.75
C ARG A 564 -17.50 -48.61 -46.47
N ALA A 565 -17.75 -49.28 -45.39
CA ALA A 565 -18.03 -48.65 -44.08
C ALA A 565 -16.87 -47.74 -43.66
N TRP A 566 -15.63 -48.26 -43.73
CA TRP A 566 -14.44 -47.58 -43.41
C TRP A 566 -14.23 -46.27 -44.26
N ARG A 567 -14.42 -46.34 -45.57
CA ARG A 567 -14.33 -45.21 -46.47
C ARG A 567 -15.35 -44.11 -46.13
N THR A 568 -16.60 -44.50 -45.87
CA THR A 568 -17.63 -43.52 -45.43
C THR A 568 -17.26 -42.86 -44.12
N LEU A 569 -16.79 -43.62 -43.13
CA LEU A 569 -16.31 -43.09 -41.85
C LEU A 569 -15.13 -42.14 -42.05
N ASN A 570 -14.12 -42.55 -42.81
CA ASN A 570 -12.94 -41.69 -43.11
C ASN A 570 -13.32 -40.35 -43.75
N THR A 571 -14.27 -40.34 -44.67
CA THR A 571 -14.75 -39.09 -45.28
C THR A 571 -15.31 -38.14 -44.22
N VAL A 572 -16.17 -38.62 -43.33
CA VAL A 572 -16.80 -37.83 -42.26
C VAL A 572 -15.79 -37.34 -41.24
N ILE A 573 -14.85 -38.20 -40.85
CA ILE A 573 -13.80 -37.83 -39.87
C ILE A 573 -12.88 -36.77 -40.47
N THR A 574 -12.43 -36.95 -41.73
CA THR A 574 -11.57 -35.97 -42.43
C THR A 574 -12.26 -34.61 -42.54
N GLU A 575 -13.54 -34.58 -42.93
CA GLU A 575 -14.30 -33.32 -43.01
C GLU A 575 -14.45 -32.64 -41.67
N ASN A 576 -14.76 -33.39 -40.60
CA ASN A 576 -14.95 -32.82 -39.29
C ASN A 576 -13.65 -32.37 -38.63
N VAL A 577 -12.61 -33.20 -38.64
CA VAL A 577 -11.35 -32.93 -37.96
C VAL A 577 -10.53 -31.89 -38.71
N ARG A 578 -10.28 -32.09 -40.02
CA ARG A 578 -9.40 -31.21 -40.79
C ARG A 578 -10.12 -29.97 -41.33
N GLU A 579 -11.31 -30.14 -41.95
CA GLU A 579 -11.94 -29.01 -42.62
C GLU A 579 -12.74 -28.11 -41.69
N ARG A 580 -13.38 -28.65 -40.63
CA ARG A 580 -14.22 -27.88 -39.71
C ARG A 580 -13.48 -27.47 -38.44
N LEU A 581 -12.69 -28.38 -37.85
CA LEU A 581 -11.94 -28.10 -36.61
C LEU A 581 -10.54 -27.55 -36.87
N GLY A 582 -10.00 -27.67 -38.09
CA GLY A 582 -8.68 -27.19 -38.50
C GLY A 582 -7.56 -27.95 -37.77
N ARG A 583 -7.75 -29.25 -37.50
CA ARG A 583 -6.86 -30.11 -36.74
C ARG A 583 -6.29 -31.24 -37.57
N ASP A 584 -5.24 -31.92 -37.06
CA ASP A 584 -4.51 -32.97 -37.79
C ASP A 584 -4.63 -34.35 -37.14
N GLU A 585 -5.51 -34.52 -36.12
CA GLU A 585 -5.72 -35.80 -35.48
C GLU A 585 -6.20 -36.82 -36.51
N HIS A 586 -5.66 -38.01 -36.44
CA HIS A 586 -5.97 -39.16 -37.28
C HIS A 586 -6.03 -40.43 -36.42
N ALA A 587 -6.57 -41.49 -36.97
CA ALA A 587 -6.72 -42.74 -36.21
C ALA A 587 -6.25 -43.95 -36.99
N THR A 588 -5.59 -44.87 -36.34
CA THR A 588 -5.51 -46.25 -36.76
C THR A 588 -6.89 -46.88 -36.53
N LEU A 589 -7.43 -47.64 -37.50
CA LEU A 589 -8.75 -48.17 -37.36
C LEU A 589 -8.93 -49.43 -38.22
N THR A 590 -9.34 -50.53 -37.59
CA THR A 590 -9.77 -51.75 -38.28
C THR A 590 -11.21 -52.06 -37.95
N LEU A 591 -12.02 -52.34 -38.95
CA LEU A 591 -13.43 -52.69 -38.86
C LEU A 591 -13.60 -54.16 -39.26
N LEU A 592 -14.22 -55.00 -38.43
CA LEU A 592 -14.48 -56.41 -38.67
C LEU A 592 -16.00 -56.65 -38.68
N ARG A 593 -16.46 -57.39 -39.65
CA ARG A 593 -17.82 -57.95 -39.70
C ARG A 593 -17.71 -59.47 -39.44
N CYS A 594 -18.18 -59.91 -38.32
CA CYS A 594 -18.11 -61.32 -37.87
C CYS A 594 -19.48 -61.98 -38.03
N LEU A 595 -19.53 -63.09 -38.77
CA LEU A 595 -20.78 -63.84 -39.01
C LEU A 595 -20.86 -65.06 -38.04
N GLY A 596 -22.06 -65.46 -37.69
CA GLY A 596 -22.32 -66.63 -36.89
C GLY A 596 -21.83 -67.96 -37.51
N SER A 597 -21.46 -67.95 -38.81
CA SER A 597 -20.79 -69.07 -39.52
C SER A 597 -19.28 -69.17 -39.21
N GLY A 598 -18.72 -68.23 -38.48
CA GLY A 598 -17.26 -68.10 -38.23
C GLY A 598 -16.52 -67.34 -39.34
N GLU A 599 -17.18 -66.90 -40.41
CA GLU A 599 -16.56 -66.00 -41.42
C GLU A 599 -16.36 -64.61 -40.85
N ILE A 600 -15.19 -64.03 -41.09
CA ILE A 600 -14.80 -62.65 -40.73
C ILE A 600 -14.35 -61.96 -42.00
N VAL A 601 -14.97 -60.83 -42.27
CA VAL A 601 -14.51 -59.89 -43.28
C VAL A 601 -14.04 -58.64 -42.57
N PHE A 602 -12.86 -58.11 -42.87
CA PHE A 602 -12.31 -56.92 -42.21
C PHE A 602 -11.62 -55.99 -43.21
N ALA A 603 -11.50 -54.76 -42.85
CA ALA A 603 -10.79 -53.73 -43.59
C ALA A 603 -10.30 -52.62 -42.66
N GLY A 604 -9.18 -51.94 -43.04
CA GLY A 604 -8.57 -50.84 -42.33
C GLY A 604 -7.19 -51.22 -41.83
N ALA A 605 -6.51 -50.27 -41.23
CA ALA A 605 -5.14 -50.45 -40.70
C ALA A 605 -5.10 -50.12 -39.22
N HIS A 606 -4.71 -51.10 -38.42
CA HIS A 606 -4.45 -51.00 -36.98
C HIS A 606 -3.47 -52.12 -36.62
N GLU A 607 -3.29 -52.47 -35.39
CA GLU A 607 -2.46 -53.60 -35.01
C GLU A 607 -2.92 -54.91 -35.67
N ASP A 608 -1.99 -55.88 -35.81
CA ASP A 608 -2.23 -57.18 -36.43
C ASP A 608 -3.24 -57.99 -35.61
N ILE A 609 -4.13 -58.69 -36.30
CA ILE A 609 -5.10 -59.56 -35.65
C ILE A 609 -4.44 -60.86 -35.26
N ILE A 610 -4.53 -61.28 -33.98
CA ILE A 610 -3.97 -62.54 -33.52
C ILE A 610 -5.13 -63.57 -33.41
N ILE A 611 -4.95 -64.74 -34.07
CA ILE A 611 -5.89 -65.86 -33.97
C ILE A 611 -5.18 -67.08 -33.36
N LEU A 612 -5.70 -67.53 -32.22
CA LEU A 612 -5.30 -68.79 -31.65
C LEU A 612 -6.21 -69.91 -32.21
N ARG A 613 -5.59 -70.82 -32.93
CA ARG A 613 -6.29 -72.01 -33.50
C ARG A 613 -6.40 -73.09 -32.42
N GLU A 614 -7.63 -73.37 -31.95
CA GLU A 614 -7.85 -74.31 -30.87
C GLU A 614 -7.38 -75.74 -31.23
N ALA A 615 -7.65 -76.20 -32.42
CA ALA A 615 -7.32 -77.55 -32.86
C ALA A 615 -5.81 -77.87 -32.86
N THR A 616 -4.95 -76.86 -33.09
CA THR A 616 -3.49 -77.05 -33.20
C THR A 616 -2.66 -76.34 -32.13
N GLY A 617 -3.27 -75.41 -31.38
CA GLY A 617 -2.55 -74.54 -30.44
C GLY A 617 -1.64 -73.50 -31.16
N ARG A 618 -1.78 -73.37 -32.45
CA ARG A 618 -0.92 -72.44 -33.28
C ARG A 618 -1.50 -71.03 -33.25
N ILE A 619 -0.59 -70.06 -33.08
CA ILE A 619 -0.92 -68.67 -33.29
C ILE A 619 -0.76 -68.31 -34.79
N GLU A 620 -1.76 -67.66 -35.31
CA GLU A 620 -1.78 -67.06 -36.65
C GLU A 620 -1.89 -65.55 -36.50
N ILE A 621 -0.93 -64.83 -37.10
CA ILE A 621 -0.94 -63.34 -37.13
C ILE A 621 -1.47 -62.92 -38.49
N VAL A 622 -2.56 -62.20 -38.50
CA VAL A 622 -3.24 -61.72 -39.71
C VAL A 622 -3.04 -60.23 -39.85
N PRO A 623 -2.28 -59.76 -40.83
CA PRO A 623 -1.98 -58.33 -41.01
C PRO A 623 -3.27 -57.56 -41.36
N THR A 624 -3.38 -56.34 -40.94
CA THR A 624 -4.42 -55.40 -41.22
C THR A 624 -3.94 -54.36 -42.28
N PRO A 625 -3.96 -54.72 -43.57
CA PRO A 625 -3.46 -53.84 -44.63
C PRO A 625 -4.45 -52.71 -44.91
N GLY A 626 -3.97 -51.50 -44.86
CA GLY A 626 -4.82 -50.35 -45.10
C GLY A 626 -4.10 -49.02 -44.92
N THR A 627 -4.85 -47.99 -44.59
CA THR A 627 -4.34 -46.65 -44.25
C THR A 627 -5.07 -46.12 -43.02
N TRP A 628 -4.52 -45.06 -42.42
CA TRP A 628 -5.11 -44.43 -41.22
C TRP A 628 -6.28 -43.54 -41.56
N ALA A 629 -7.30 -43.51 -40.77
CA ALA A 629 -8.48 -42.68 -40.93
C ALA A 629 -8.20 -41.23 -40.57
N GLY A 630 -8.74 -40.27 -41.30
CA GLY A 630 -8.59 -38.83 -41.06
C GLY A 630 -7.40 -38.17 -41.75
N ILE A 631 -6.50 -38.94 -42.45
CA ILE A 631 -5.33 -38.36 -43.13
C ILE A 631 -5.67 -37.75 -44.47
N ARG A 632 -6.40 -38.49 -45.32
CA ARG A 632 -6.72 -38.07 -46.69
C ARG A 632 -8.13 -38.47 -47.11
N ARG A 633 -8.83 -37.57 -47.81
CA ARG A 633 -10.18 -37.82 -48.32
C ARG A 633 -10.16 -38.72 -49.58
N ASP A 634 -9.19 -38.53 -50.50
CA ASP A 634 -9.26 -38.98 -51.86
C ASP A 634 -8.45 -40.22 -52.21
N ALA A 635 -7.78 -40.91 -51.27
CA ALA A 635 -6.73 -41.89 -51.59
C ALA A 635 -7.13 -43.34 -51.37
N LEU A 636 -8.40 -43.77 -51.64
CA LEU A 636 -8.79 -44.92 -50.81
C LEU A 636 -9.51 -46.05 -51.48
N GLU A 637 -9.77 -46.01 -52.79
CA GLU A 637 -10.41 -47.15 -53.47
C GLU A 637 -9.47 -48.37 -53.62
N GLU A 638 -8.16 -48.12 -53.74
CA GLU A 638 -7.14 -49.18 -53.90
C GLU A 638 -6.41 -49.55 -52.60
N SER A 639 -6.42 -48.70 -51.58
CA SER A 639 -5.64 -48.87 -50.38
C SER A 639 -6.43 -49.49 -49.19
N VAL A 640 -7.76 -49.50 -49.21
CA VAL A 640 -8.56 -50.16 -48.20
C VAL A 640 -9.47 -51.17 -48.90
N VAL A 641 -9.13 -52.46 -48.82
CA VAL A 641 -9.82 -53.59 -49.40
C VAL A 641 -10.36 -54.54 -48.32
N ASP A 642 -11.43 -55.25 -48.63
CA ASP A 642 -11.94 -56.29 -47.77
C ASP A 642 -11.01 -57.50 -47.79
N THR A 643 -10.61 -57.91 -46.59
CA THR A 643 -9.84 -59.17 -46.37
C THR A 643 -10.72 -60.14 -45.64
N GLU A 644 -10.62 -61.40 -45.95
CA GLU A 644 -11.45 -62.45 -45.39
C GLU A 644 -10.61 -63.49 -44.61
N THR A 645 -11.11 -63.90 -43.45
CA THR A 645 -10.60 -65.02 -42.65
C THR A 645 -11.75 -65.81 -42.05
N ARG A 646 -11.44 -66.99 -41.52
CA ARG A 646 -12.45 -67.86 -40.92
C ARG A 646 -12.02 -68.45 -39.63
N LEU A 647 -12.90 -68.39 -38.59
CA LEU A 647 -12.73 -69.06 -37.34
C LEU A 647 -13.43 -70.43 -37.34
N PHE A 648 -12.83 -71.40 -36.62
CA PHE A 648 -13.39 -72.70 -36.33
C PHE A 648 -13.82 -72.74 -34.85
N ALA A 649 -14.75 -73.63 -34.49
CA ALA A 649 -15.21 -73.73 -33.11
C ALA A 649 -14.07 -73.92 -32.12
N GLY A 650 -13.99 -73.04 -31.07
CA GLY A 650 -12.95 -72.97 -30.09
C GLY A 650 -11.85 -71.96 -30.38
N ASP A 651 -11.70 -71.50 -31.64
CA ASP A 651 -10.69 -70.49 -32.00
C ASP A 651 -10.93 -69.18 -31.21
N VAL A 652 -9.82 -68.49 -30.89
CA VAL A 652 -9.86 -67.19 -30.18
C VAL A 652 -9.26 -66.14 -31.06
N LEU A 653 -10.01 -65.08 -31.29
CA LEU A 653 -9.59 -63.84 -31.93
C LEU A 653 -9.17 -62.83 -30.86
N LEU A 654 -7.99 -62.26 -30.97
CA LEU A 654 -7.46 -61.18 -30.11
C LEU A 654 -7.19 -59.95 -30.96
N LEU A 655 -7.76 -58.80 -30.47
CA LEU A 655 -7.44 -57.50 -30.96
C LEU A 655 -6.92 -56.64 -29.80
N TYR A 656 -6.04 -55.76 -30.06
CA TYR A 656 -5.33 -54.93 -29.06
C TYR A 656 -4.89 -53.62 -29.68
N THR A 657 -4.60 -52.64 -28.83
CA THR A 657 -3.95 -51.38 -29.22
C THR A 657 -2.45 -51.43 -28.89
N ASP A 658 -1.65 -50.56 -29.47
CA ASP A 658 -0.21 -50.52 -29.32
C ASP A 658 0.24 -50.31 -27.86
N GLY A 659 -0.55 -49.62 -27.02
CA GLY A 659 -0.31 -49.53 -25.59
C GLY A 659 -0.07 -50.89 -24.90
N ILE A 660 -0.62 -52.00 -25.42
CA ILE A 660 -0.35 -53.36 -24.93
C ILE A 660 1.05 -53.85 -25.32
N THR A 661 1.39 -53.70 -26.59
CA THR A 661 2.69 -54.20 -27.14
C THR A 661 3.85 -53.29 -26.86
N GLU A 662 3.59 -51.96 -26.76
CA GLU A 662 4.56 -50.94 -26.42
C GLU A 662 4.73 -50.71 -24.93
N ALA A 663 3.94 -51.38 -24.07
CA ALA A 663 4.14 -51.33 -22.62
C ALA A 663 5.61 -51.60 -22.27
N THR A 664 6.23 -50.72 -21.51
CA THR A 664 7.68 -50.80 -21.21
C THR A 664 7.97 -51.06 -19.75
N ASN A 665 8.93 -51.91 -19.48
CA ASN A 665 9.43 -52.18 -18.12
C ASN A 665 10.50 -51.12 -17.70
N ALA A 666 10.97 -51.18 -16.47
CA ALA A 666 11.99 -50.31 -15.91
C ALA A 666 13.32 -50.32 -16.71
N LYS A 667 13.57 -51.32 -17.56
CA LYS A 667 14.71 -51.44 -18.45
C LYS A 667 14.46 -50.84 -19.86
N ARG A 668 13.25 -50.29 -20.10
CA ARG A 668 12.77 -49.83 -21.39
C ARG A 668 12.64 -50.92 -22.46
N GLU A 669 12.44 -52.16 -22.07
CA GLU A 669 12.11 -53.24 -22.98
C GLU A 669 10.62 -53.24 -23.22
N MET A 670 10.14 -53.35 -24.48
CA MET A 670 8.74 -53.46 -24.82
C MET A 670 8.20 -54.83 -24.50
N TYR A 671 6.92 -54.91 -24.17
CA TYR A 671 6.22 -56.20 -23.98
C TYR A 671 6.26 -57.02 -25.27
N GLY A 672 5.85 -56.44 -26.37
CA GLY A 672 5.96 -56.99 -27.71
C GLY A 672 4.90 -58.04 -28.03
N ILE A 673 4.72 -58.29 -29.34
CA ILE A 673 3.71 -59.19 -29.87
C ILE A 673 4.00 -60.67 -29.52
N GLU A 674 5.28 -61.02 -29.37
CA GLU A 674 5.71 -62.39 -29.03
C GLU A 674 5.19 -62.81 -27.65
N ARG A 675 5.37 -61.94 -26.61
CA ARG A 675 4.86 -62.20 -25.26
C ARG A 675 3.34 -62.17 -25.23
N LEU A 676 2.72 -61.28 -25.98
CA LEU A 676 1.26 -61.24 -26.12
C LEU A 676 0.72 -62.55 -26.69
N ALA A 677 1.38 -63.10 -27.73
CA ALA A 677 1.01 -64.36 -28.33
C ALA A 677 1.25 -65.59 -27.39
N GLU A 678 2.32 -65.54 -26.59
CA GLU A 678 2.58 -66.57 -25.55
C GLU A 678 1.52 -66.52 -24.45
N ALA A 679 1.19 -65.34 -23.92
CA ALA A 679 0.14 -65.16 -22.90
C ALA A 679 -1.22 -65.66 -23.39
N LEU A 680 -1.59 -65.41 -24.67
CA LEU A 680 -2.77 -65.92 -25.29
C LEU A 680 -2.76 -67.44 -25.38
N ARG A 681 -1.63 -68.07 -25.79
CA ARG A 681 -1.48 -69.53 -25.90
C ARG A 681 -1.60 -70.20 -24.55
N ASP A 682 -1.02 -69.66 -23.51
CA ASP A 682 -1.03 -70.16 -22.17
C ASP A 682 -2.41 -70.06 -21.50
N ALA A 683 -3.18 -69.07 -21.90
CA ALA A 683 -4.57 -68.86 -21.42
C ALA A 683 -5.62 -69.61 -22.23
N ARG A 684 -5.24 -70.40 -23.27
CA ARG A 684 -6.16 -71.01 -24.26
C ARG A 684 -7.36 -71.76 -23.73
N SER A 685 -7.22 -72.44 -22.58
CA SER A 685 -8.33 -73.21 -21.96
C SER A 685 -9.33 -72.37 -21.18
N GLY A 686 -9.10 -71.07 -21.00
CA GLY A 686 -9.92 -70.18 -20.26
C GLY A 686 -11.13 -69.65 -21.07
N SER A 687 -12.11 -69.06 -20.40
CA SER A 687 -13.16 -68.24 -21.03
C SER A 687 -12.52 -66.97 -21.67
N ALA A 688 -13.23 -66.32 -22.59
CA ALA A 688 -12.76 -65.05 -23.16
C ALA A 688 -12.39 -64.02 -22.07
N ARG A 689 -13.19 -64.00 -20.99
CA ARG A 689 -12.94 -63.14 -19.83
C ARG A 689 -11.65 -63.52 -19.08
N ALA A 690 -11.43 -64.85 -18.86
CA ALA A 690 -10.22 -65.31 -18.17
C ALA A 690 -8.93 -65.01 -19.00
N ILE A 691 -9.03 -65.12 -20.33
CA ILE A 691 -7.95 -64.82 -21.26
C ILE A 691 -7.61 -63.30 -21.15
N ARG A 692 -8.64 -62.41 -21.25
CA ARG A 692 -8.49 -60.98 -21.13
C ARG A 692 -7.84 -60.61 -19.79
N ASP A 693 -8.38 -61.09 -18.67
CA ASP A 693 -7.91 -60.73 -17.33
C ASP A 693 -6.47 -61.17 -17.09
N ARG A 694 -6.07 -62.36 -17.62
CA ARG A 694 -4.72 -62.87 -17.56
C ARG A 694 -3.75 -62.00 -18.36
N ILE A 695 -4.06 -61.69 -19.61
CA ILE A 695 -3.21 -60.84 -20.47
C ILE A 695 -2.98 -59.46 -19.85
N LEU A 696 -4.06 -58.80 -19.38
CA LEU A 696 -3.93 -57.49 -18.71
C LEU A 696 -3.13 -57.57 -17.41
N GLY A 697 -3.28 -58.67 -16.63
CA GLY A 697 -2.46 -58.87 -15.43
C GLY A 697 -0.97 -58.99 -15.77
N GLU A 698 -0.62 -59.79 -16.77
CA GLU A 698 0.77 -59.96 -17.24
C GLU A 698 1.38 -58.65 -17.79
N VAL A 699 0.60 -57.88 -18.53
CA VAL A 699 1.04 -56.58 -19.04
C VAL A 699 1.22 -55.58 -17.87
N SER A 700 0.29 -55.55 -16.92
CA SER A 700 0.37 -54.67 -15.73
C SER A 700 1.56 -55.03 -14.84
N ASP A 701 1.85 -56.33 -14.66
CA ASP A 701 3.01 -56.82 -13.87
C ASP A 701 4.35 -56.51 -14.57
N PHE A 702 4.36 -56.47 -15.91
CA PHE A 702 5.52 -56.16 -16.70
C PHE A 702 5.86 -54.69 -16.76
N MET A 703 4.83 -53.83 -16.81
CA MET A 703 4.89 -52.40 -17.06
C MET A 703 5.32 -51.62 -15.81
N ASP A 704 6.29 -50.72 -15.97
CA ASP A 704 6.73 -49.80 -14.89
C ASP A 704 5.81 -48.58 -14.76
N THR A 705 5.49 -47.98 -15.87
CA THR A 705 4.58 -46.79 -15.96
C THR A 705 3.74 -46.93 -17.21
N GLN A 706 2.44 -46.66 -17.09
CA GLN A 706 1.55 -46.62 -18.23
C GLN A 706 1.74 -45.34 -19.01
N PHE A 707 2.12 -45.40 -20.28
CA PHE A 707 2.33 -44.25 -21.17
C PHE A 707 1.23 -44.08 -22.19
N ASP A 708 0.47 -45.14 -22.49
CA ASP A 708 -0.62 -45.14 -23.46
C ASP A 708 -1.84 -45.89 -22.96
N ASP A 709 -2.98 -45.71 -23.65
CA ASP A 709 -4.22 -46.44 -23.33
C ASP A 709 -4.04 -47.94 -23.61
N LEU A 710 -4.60 -48.77 -22.76
CA LEU A 710 -4.57 -50.25 -22.95
C LEU A 710 -5.90 -50.73 -23.36
N THR A 711 -6.07 -51.12 -24.60
CA THR A 711 -7.34 -51.73 -25.07
C THR A 711 -7.11 -53.14 -25.56
N LEU A 712 -8.01 -54.03 -25.11
CA LEU A 712 -7.96 -55.46 -25.41
C LEU A 712 -9.35 -55.99 -25.71
N VAL A 713 -9.50 -56.70 -26.82
CA VAL A 713 -10.73 -57.39 -27.21
C VAL A 713 -10.41 -58.86 -27.47
N VAL A 714 -11.08 -59.76 -26.72
CA VAL A 714 -10.96 -61.21 -26.87
C VAL A 714 -12.33 -61.73 -27.33
N ALA A 715 -12.37 -62.44 -28.48
CA ALA A 715 -13.56 -63.04 -28.99
C ALA A 715 -13.33 -64.54 -29.29
N ARG A 716 -13.95 -65.41 -28.48
CA ARG A 716 -13.92 -66.87 -28.70
C ARG A 716 -15.12 -67.32 -29.51
N TYR A 717 -14.88 -68.02 -30.60
CA TYR A 717 -15.94 -68.58 -31.41
C TYR A 717 -16.43 -69.92 -30.88
N LEU A 718 -17.68 -70.01 -30.57
CA LEU A 718 -18.29 -71.19 -29.96
C LEU A 718 -18.86 -72.25 -30.97
N GLY A 719 -18.84 -71.81 -32.29
CA GLY A 719 -19.44 -72.62 -33.31
C GLY A 719 -20.86 -72.13 -33.70
N PRO A 720 -21.41 -72.56 -34.84
CA PRO A 720 -22.77 -72.18 -35.29
C PRO A 720 -23.85 -72.68 -34.35
N THR A 721 -24.89 -71.83 -34.08
CA THR A 721 -26.02 -72.17 -33.21
C THR A 721 -26.70 -73.45 -33.68
N GLY A 722 -26.60 -74.54 -32.93
CA GLY A 722 -27.22 -75.89 -33.22
C GLY A 722 -26.25 -77.05 -33.20
N ALA A 723 -24.94 -76.86 -33.14
CA ALA A 723 -23.96 -77.96 -32.84
C ALA A 723 -23.77 -78.09 -31.32
N LYS A 724 -24.59 -78.94 -30.69
CA LYS A 724 -24.19 -79.45 -29.34
C LYS A 724 -22.99 -80.35 -29.52
N PRO A 725 -22.02 -80.33 -28.57
CA PRO A 725 -20.82 -81.12 -28.62
C PRO A 725 -21.10 -82.63 -28.58
#